data_5be7eb62685cf957e845074ca410e051
#
_entry.id   5be7eb62685cf957e845074ca410e051
#
_cell.length_a   1.000
_cell.length_b   1.000
_cell.length_c   1.000
_cell.angle_alpha   90.00
_cell.angle_beta   90.00
_cell.angle_gamma   90.00
#
_symmetry.space_group_name_H-M   'P 1'
#
loop_
_entity.id
_entity.type
_entity.pdbx_description
1 polymer ?
#
loop_
_entity_poly.entity_id
_entity_poly.type
_entity_poly.pdbx_seq_one_letter_code
_entity_poly.pdbx_strand_id
1 'polypeptide(L)'
;MAGDDREPIGRKGRPSRPTKQKVTRRRVREEDYDDEYDDDDYEDEKPVPRKAKGKGGKPRRKRSWLWLLVKLGIVFAVLIAAYGVYLDQKIRSRIDGKVWELPAAVYGRMVNLEPDMQISKNEMVRLLNATQYRQVSAMTRPGEYTVQANSIEMIRRPFDFPDSKEGQVRARLTFDGDHLETIENMDNNRQFGFFRLDPRLITMLQSPNGEQRLFVKRSGFPDLLVDTLLATEDRHFYEHDGISLYSIGRAVLANLTAGRTVQGASTLTQQLVKNLFLSSERSYWRKANEAYMALIVDARYSKDRILELYMNEVYLGQSGDNEIRGFPLASLYYFGRPVEELSLDQQALLVGMVKGASVYNPWRNPKLALERRNLVLRLLQQQQVIDQELYDMLSARPLGVQPRGGVISPQPAFMQMVRQELQAKLGDKVKDLSGVKIFTTFDSVAQDAAEKAASEGIPVLKKQRKLADLETAMVVVDRFTGEVRAMVGGAEPQFAGYNRAMQARRSIGSLAKPATYLTALSQPNQYRLNTWIADAPVTIRLSNGQTWSPQNDDRRFSGQVMLVDALTRSMNVPTVNLGMALGLPAVVDTWTKLGAPKNQLNAVPSMLLGALNLTPIEVAQAFQTIASGGNRAPLSALRSVIAEDGTVLYQSYPQAERAVPAQAAYMTLWTMQQVVQRGTGRQLGAKYPGLHLAGKTGTTNNNVDTWFAGIDGSQVTITWVGRDNNQPTKLYGASGAMSIYQRYLANQTPTPLVLTVPEDVVDMGVDSNGNFVCSGGMRSLPVWTTQPDALCRQGEMMQQQQLQQQEAKNPFNQSGQKQQQQQPPKQQEKSDGVAGWIKDMFGSN
;
A
#
# COMPACT_ATOMS: atom_id res chain seq x y z
N MET A 1 17.20 -58.47 20.09
CA MET A 1 17.64 -58.50 21.48
C MET A 1 17.15 -57.19 22.06
N ALA A 2 15.96 -57.16 22.64
CA ALA A 2 15.63 -57.48 24.01
C ALA A 2 16.21 -56.41 24.94
N GLY A 3 15.54 -55.69 25.75
CA GLY A 3 14.26 -55.65 26.42
C GLY A 3 14.04 -54.23 26.93
N ASP A 4 12.89 -53.68 26.99
CA ASP A 4 11.77 -53.91 27.91
C ASP A 4 12.11 -53.46 29.34
N ASP A 5 11.34 -52.50 29.82
CA ASP A 5 10.67 -52.43 31.12
C ASP A 5 10.05 -51.01 31.33
N ARG A 6 8.76 -50.87 31.13
CA ARG A 6 7.59 -50.89 32.06
C ARG A 6 7.55 -49.77 33.12
N GLU A 7 6.50 -48.99 32.92
CA GLU A 7 5.63 -48.25 33.87
C GLU A 7 5.57 -48.73 35.33
N PRO A 8 4.93 -48.03 36.31
CA PRO A 8 3.58 -47.48 36.22
C PRO A 8 3.20 -46.25 37.12
N ILE A 9 2.09 -45.59 36.70
CA ILE A 9 0.92 -45.13 37.47
C ILE A 9 1.08 -44.06 38.57
N GLY A 10 0.39 -42.95 38.42
CA GLY A 10 -0.02 -42.00 39.47
C GLY A 10 -1.19 -41.11 39.08
N ARG A 11 -2.44 -41.58 39.32
CA ARG A 11 -3.68 -40.80 39.31
C ARG A 11 -3.72 -39.81 40.47
N LYS A 12 -4.32 -38.61 40.23
CA LYS A 12 -5.16 -37.72 41.07
C LYS A 12 -4.64 -36.28 40.89
N GLY A 13 -5.45 -35.25 40.70
CA GLY A 13 -6.78 -34.94 41.11
C GLY A 13 -7.19 -33.61 40.51
N ARG A 14 -8.49 -33.45 40.27
CA ARG A 14 -9.16 -32.20 39.93
C ARG A 14 -8.94 -31.13 40.99
N PRO A 15 -8.75 -29.86 40.69
CA PRO A 15 -9.03 -28.77 41.61
C PRO A 15 -10.46 -28.27 41.45
N SER A 16 -11.09 -28.11 42.61
CA SER A 16 -12.39 -27.61 42.92
C SER A 16 -12.58 -26.14 42.61
N ARG A 17 -13.84 -25.78 42.31
CA ARG A 17 -14.36 -24.41 42.22
C ARG A 17 -14.04 -23.56 43.46
N PRO A 18 -13.71 -22.29 43.35
CA PRO A 18 -13.76 -21.38 44.48
C PRO A 18 -15.16 -20.80 44.68
N THR A 19 -15.54 -20.79 45.91
CA THR A 19 -16.76 -20.29 46.58
C THR A 19 -16.90 -18.80 46.47
N LYS A 20 -18.13 -18.35 46.26
CA LYS A 20 -18.53 -16.95 46.33
C LYS A 20 -18.32 -16.35 47.74
N GLN A 21 -17.50 -15.35 47.90
CA GLN A 21 -17.45 -14.49 49.07
C GLN A 21 -18.36 -13.25 48.84
N LYS A 22 -19.37 -13.13 49.74
CA LYS A 22 -20.16 -11.91 49.93
C LYS A 22 -19.26 -10.82 50.52
N VAL A 23 -19.12 -9.70 49.82
CA VAL A 23 -18.54 -8.47 50.40
C VAL A 23 -19.67 -7.54 50.79
N THR A 24 -19.79 -7.36 52.10
CA THR A 24 -20.67 -6.42 52.82
C THR A 24 -20.13 -4.99 52.62
N ARG A 25 -20.88 -4.11 52.01
CA ARG A 25 -20.56 -2.68 51.96
C ARG A 25 -20.98 -2.02 53.26
N ARG A 26 -19.99 -1.56 54.02
CA ARG A 26 -20.11 -0.58 55.12
C ARG A 26 -20.39 0.81 54.53
N ARG A 27 -21.50 1.44 55.04
CA ARG A 27 -21.77 2.88 54.89
C ARG A 27 -20.77 3.65 55.73
N VAL A 28 -20.16 4.63 55.17
CA VAL A 28 -19.51 5.76 55.88
C VAL A 28 -20.38 7.00 55.71
N ARG A 29 -20.58 7.69 56.83
CA ARG A 29 -21.40 8.83 57.08
C ARG A 29 -20.46 10.01 57.26
N GLU A 30 -20.73 11.15 56.66
CA GLU A 30 -20.29 12.51 57.04
C GLU A 30 -21.47 13.41 56.72
N GLU A 31 -22.20 14.04 57.72
CA GLU A 31 -21.90 15.20 58.61
C GLU A 31 -21.33 16.37 57.80
N ASP A 32 -21.75 17.59 57.84
CA ASP A 32 -22.74 18.44 58.55
C ASP A 32 -22.73 19.78 57.79
N TYR A 33 -23.76 20.59 57.88
CA TYR A 33 -23.76 21.94 58.40
C TYR A 33 -25.15 22.61 58.26
N ASP A 34 -25.52 23.17 59.36
CA ASP A 34 -26.66 23.94 59.83
C ASP A 34 -27.06 25.16 59.01
N ASP A 35 -28.33 25.55 59.16
CA ASP A 35 -28.83 26.78 59.82
C ASP A 35 -30.34 26.81 59.66
N GLU A 36 -31.09 26.64 60.78
CA GLU A 36 -31.76 27.55 61.70
C GLU A 36 -32.72 28.57 61.10
N TYR A 37 -34.00 28.51 61.49
CA TYR A 37 -34.83 29.42 62.25
C TYR A 37 -36.30 28.99 62.25
N ASP A 38 -36.84 28.60 63.40
CA ASP A 38 -37.88 29.10 64.27
C ASP A 38 -39.20 29.58 63.60
N ASP A 39 -40.36 29.39 64.06
CA ASP A 39 -41.00 29.17 65.39
C ASP A 39 -42.53 28.93 65.25
N ASP A 40 -43.02 28.31 66.29
CA ASP A 40 -44.34 28.49 66.96
C ASP A 40 -45.61 27.82 66.45
N ASP A 41 -45.95 26.75 67.21
CA ASP A 41 -47.03 26.51 68.14
C ASP A 41 -48.48 26.80 67.72
N TYR A 42 -49.36 25.86 67.89
CA TYR A 42 -50.41 25.73 68.88
C TYR A 42 -51.28 24.44 68.70
N GLU A 43 -51.45 23.84 69.84
CA GLU A 43 -52.23 22.65 70.15
C GLU A 43 -53.71 22.69 69.92
N ASP A 44 -54.24 21.51 69.92
CA ASP A 44 -55.45 21.00 70.58
C ASP A 44 -56.88 21.03 69.94
N GLU A 45 -57.41 19.94 69.89
CA GLU A 45 -58.53 19.28 70.52
C GLU A 45 -59.52 18.53 69.66
N LYS A 46 -59.67 17.27 69.97
CA LYS A 46 -60.87 16.47 69.60
C LYS A 46 -62.02 16.84 70.52
N PRO A 47 -63.24 16.77 70.04
CA PRO A 47 -64.14 15.73 70.60
C PRO A 47 -65.12 15.03 69.66
N VAL A 48 -65.57 13.94 70.14
CA VAL A 48 -66.41 12.82 69.62
C VAL A 48 -67.95 13.22 69.61
N PRO A 49 -68.89 12.35 69.24
CA PRO A 49 -69.82 12.57 68.15
C PRO A 49 -71.27 12.84 68.56
N ARG A 50 -72.01 13.37 67.59
CA ARG A 50 -73.51 13.28 67.76
C ARG A 50 -74.22 12.87 66.47
N LYS A 51 -74.96 11.76 66.60
CA LYS A 51 -75.99 11.28 65.67
C LYS A 51 -77.13 12.31 65.44
N ALA A 52 -77.49 12.46 64.20
CA ALA A 52 -78.90 12.79 63.89
C ALA A 52 -79.24 12.48 62.44
N LYS A 53 -80.29 11.81 62.32
CA LYS A 53 -81.12 11.32 61.23
C LYS A 53 -81.36 12.25 60.07
N GLY A 54 -81.49 11.68 58.87
CA GLY A 54 -82.68 11.97 58.04
C GLY A 54 -82.54 12.34 56.61
N LYS A 55 -82.80 11.39 55.74
CA LYS A 55 -83.58 11.48 54.49
C LYS A 55 -82.98 12.20 53.24
N GLY A 56 -82.89 11.47 52.13
CA GLY A 56 -83.00 12.07 50.80
C GLY A 56 -82.08 11.47 49.77
N GLY A 57 -82.46 10.39 49.13
CA GLY A 57 -81.70 9.80 48.03
C GLY A 57 -81.74 10.71 46.81
N LYS A 58 -80.50 10.93 46.23
CA LYS A 58 -80.38 11.36 44.84
C LYS A 58 -79.52 10.41 44.12
N PRO A 59 -79.70 10.10 42.82
CA PRO A 59 -78.97 9.03 42.13
C PRO A 59 -77.54 9.37 41.93
N ARG A 60 -76.65 8.45 42.33
CA ARG A 60 -75.20 8.52 42.10
C ARG A 60 -74.91 8.61 40.60
N ARG A 61 -74.40 9.77 40.15
CA ARG A 61 -73.84 10.00 38.81
C ARG A 61 -72.73 9.01 38.52
N LYS A 62 -73.01 8.01 37.66
CA LYS A 62 -72.02 7.17 37.00
C LYS A 62 -71.05 7.95 36.06
N ARG A 63 -71.12 9.28 36.06
CA ARG A 63 -70.49 10.23 35.20
C ARG A 63 -69.06 10.64 35.62
N SER A 64 -68.65 10.38 36.87
CA SER A 64 -67.34 10.80 37.35
C SER A 64 -66.17 9.87 36.92
N TRP A 65 -66.44 8.57 36.75
CA TRP A 65 -65.42 7.60 36.37
C TRP A 65 -65.02 7.68 34.88
N LEU A 66 -66.00 7.91 34.02
CA LEU A 66 -65.78 8.19 32.62
C LEU A 66 -64.95 9.48 32.41
N TRP A 67 -65.23 10.51 33.17
CA TRP A 67 -64.48 11.79 33.17
C TRP A 67 -63.08 11.65 33.73
N LEU A 68 -62.84 10.75 34.69
CA LEU A 68 -61.49 10.42 35.23
C LEU A 68 -60.74 9.64 34.21
N LEU A 69 -61.33 8.68 33.49
CA LEU A 69 -60.71 7.95 32.38
C LEU A 69 -60.37 8.90 31.22
N VAL A 70 -61.25 9.86 30.88
CA VAL A 70 -60.92 10.85 29.86
C VAL A 70 -59.78 11.77 30.27
N LYS A 71 -59.71 12.23 31.52
CA LYS A 71 -58.58 13.01 32.03
C LYS A 71 -57.28 12.20 32.02
N LEU A 72 -57.30 10.95 32.49
CA LEU A 72 -56.18 10.02 32.41
C LEU A 72 -55.74 9.76 30.98
N GLY A 73 -56.71 9.60 30.05
CA GLY A 73 -56.43 9.48 28.62
C GLY A 73 -55.76 10.73 28.05
N ILE A 74 -56.21 11.91 28.40
CA ILE A 74 -55.57 13.16 27.98
C ILE A 74 -54.16 13.30 28.52
N VAL A 75 -53.97 13.04 29.84
CA VAL A 75 -52.61 13.05 30.44
C VAL A 75 -51.69 12.03 29.76
N PHE A 76 -52.19 10.83 29.52
CA PHE A 76 -51.42 9.79 28.79
C PHE A 76 -51.08 10.21 27.35
N ALA A 77 -52.05 10.84 26.67
CA ALA A 77 -51.81 11.35 25.31
C ALA A 77 -50.74 12.48 25.31
N VAL A 78 -50.79 13.39 26.32
CA VAL A 78 -49.78 14.45 26.48
C VAL A 78 -48.41 13.85 26.75
N LEU A 79 -48.32 12.83 27.61
CA LEU A 79 -47.06 12.15 27.92
C LEU A 79 -46.47 11.42 26.69
N ILE A 80 -47.33 10.75 25.93
CA ILE A 80 -46.89 10.12 24.65
C ILE A 80 -46.43 11.19 23.67
N ALA A 81 -47.13 12.32 23.54
CA ALA A 81 -46.72 13.41 22.65
C ALA A 81 -45.41 14.03 23.09
N ALA A 82 -45.20 14.28 24.40
CA ALA A 82 -43.96 14.77 24.93
C ALA A 82 -42.79 13.79 24.70
N TYR A 83 -43.04 12.50 24.88
CA TYR A 83 -42.10 11.44 24.56
C TYR A 83 -41.78 11.38 23.05
N GLY A 84 -42.80 11.61 22.20
CA GLY A 84 -42.61 11.73 20.76
C GLY A 84 -41.71 12.89 20.35
N VAL A 85 -41.86 14.06 21.00
CA VAL A 85 -40.95 15.21 20.79
C VAL A 85 -39.51 14.87 21.19
N TYR A 86 -39.33 14.20 22.33
CA TYR A 86 -38.00 13.71 22.73
C TYR A 86 -37.38 12.73 21.70
N LEU A 87 -38.15 11.76 21.23
CA LEU A 87 -37.71 10.82 20.20
C LEU A 87 -37.41 11.53 18.88
N ASP A 88 -38.24 12.50 18.49
CA ASP A 88 -38.03 13.29 17.28
C ASP A 88 -36.72 14.09 17.35
N GLN A 89 -36.42 14.71 18.47
CA GLN A 89 -35.16 15.41 18.68
C GLN A 89 -33.97 14.46 18.60
N LYS A 90 -34.07 13.26 19.19
CA LYS A 90 -33.06 12.22 19.11
C LYS A 90 -32.84 11.72 17.67
N ILE A 91 -33.92 11.56 16.92
CA ILE A 91 -33.89 11.13 15.50
C ILE A 91 -33.20 12.21 14.67
N ARG A 92 -33.60 13.48 14.80
CA ARG A 92 -32.98 14.59 14.05
C ARG A 92 -31.50 14.76 14.36
N SER A 93 -31.13 14.75 15.63
CA SER A 93 -29.71 14.89 16.01
C SER A 93 -28.84 13.80 15.41
N ARG A 94 -29.39 12.61 15.12
CA ARG A 94 -28.64 11.49 14.50
C ARG A 94 -28.71 11.50 12.98
N ILE A 95 -29.89 11.76 12.37
CA ILE A 95 -30.09 11.66 10.90
C ILE A 95 -29.70 12.94 10.18
N ASP A 96 -29.99 14.12 10.75
CA ASP A 96 -29.66 15.42 10.16
C ASP A 96 -28.23 15.87 10.53
N GLY A 97 -27.66 15.27 11.57
CA GLY A 97 -26.27 15.40 11.92
C GLY A 97 -25.35 14.47 11.12
N LYS A 98 -24.11 14.25 11.59
CA LYS A 98 -23.25 13.19 11.03
C LYS A 98 -23.82 11.82 11.41
N VAL A 99 -24.60 11.23 10.52
CA VAL A 99 -25.24 9.91 10.73
C VAL A 99 -24.18 8.86 11.02
N TRP A 100 -23.07 8.95 10.27
CA TRP A 100 -21.91 8.07 10.40
C TRP A 100 -20.62 8.88 10.39
N GLU A 101 -19.66 8.41 11.15
CA GLU A 101 -18.27 8.77 10.90
C GLU A 101 -17.79 7.88 9.75
N LEU A 102 -17.87 8.42 8.53
CA LEU A 102 -17.46 7.68 7.34
C LEU A 102 -15.95 7.43 7.41
N PRO A 103 -15.47 6.21 7.15
CA PRO A 103 -14.04 5.98 7.04
C PRO A 103 -13.48 6.74 5.84
N ALA A 104 -12.17 7.09 5.93
CA ALA A 104 -11.49 7.65 4.78
C ALA A 104 -11.21 6.56 3.73
N ALA A 105 -11.58 6.82 2.50
CA ALA A 105 -11.32 5.92 1.38
C ALA A 105 -9.92 6.17 0.80
N VAL A 106 -9.08 5.13 0.75
CA VAL A 106 -7.72 5.20 0.20
C VAL A 106 -7.69 4.58 -1.18
N TYR A 107 -7.35 5.40 -2.16
CA TYR A 107 -7.28 5.02 -3.56
C TYR A 107 -5.83 4.90 -4.04
N GLY A 108 -5.60 4.02 -5.00
CA GLY A 108 -4.36 3.93 -5.76
C GLY A 108 -4.12 5.16 -6.64
N ARG A 109 -3.05 5.12 -7.41
CA ARG A 109 -2.75 6.20 -8.34
C ARG A 109 -3.80 6.29 -9.46
N MET A 110 -4.10 7.50 -9.87
CA MET A 110 -4.86 7.75 -11.08
C MET A 110 -3.98 7.48 -12.31
N VAL A 111 -4.55 6.82 -13.30
CA VAL A 111 -3.87 6.55 -14.56
C VAL A 111 -4.52 7.37 -15.65
N ASN A 112 -3.71 8.18 -16.30
CA ASN A 112 -4.09 8.97 -17.47
C ASN A 112 -3.64 8.23 -18.72
N LEU A 113 -4.52 8.10 -19.69
CA LEU A 113 -4.23 7.54 -21.00
C LEU A 113 -4.34 8.66 -22.03
N GLU A 114 -3.36 8.72 -22.91
CA GLU A 114 -3.28 9.68 -24.00
C GLU A 114 -2.98 8.95 -25.31
N PRO A 115 -3.46 9.43 -26.47
CA PRO A 115 -3.01 8.93 -27.75
C PRO A 115 -1.48 9.00 -27.87
N ASP A 116 -0.90 8.09 -28.61
CA ASP A 116 0.56 7.91 -28.81
C ASP A 116 1.32 7.49 -27.55
N MET A 117 0.62 7.20 -26.44
CA MET A 117 1.25 6.68 -25.23
C MET A 117 1.90 5.31 -25.49
N GLN A 118 3.12 5.14 -25.02
CA GLN A 118 3.83 3.86 -25.12
C GLN A 118 3.29 2.85 -24.08
N ILE A 119 2.23 2.18 -24.44
CA ILE A 119 1.59 1.11 -23.70
C ILE A 119 1.02 0.06 -24.66
N SER A 120 1.46 -1.18 -24.52
CA SER A 120 0.96 -2.27 -25.33
C SER A 120 -0.43 -2.73 -24.88
N LYS A 121 -1.16 -3.40 -25.77
CA LYS A 121 -2.45 -4.02 -25.43
C LYS A 121 -2.37 -4.97 -24.23
N ASN A 122 -1.31 -5.74 -24.10
CA ASN A 122 -1.12 -6.66 -22.98
C ASN A 122 -0.86 -5.95 -21.65
N GLU A 123 -0.17 -4.81 -21.68
CA GLU A 123 0.00 -3.95 -20.49
C GLU A 123 -1.31 -3.33 -20.07
N MET A 124 -2.11 -2.86 -21.03
CA MET A 124 -3.44 -2.32 -20.74
C MET A 124 -4.34 -3.39 -20.12
N VAL A 125 -4.33 -4.62 -20.61
CA VAL A 125 -5.06 -5.75 -19.99
C VAL A 125 -4.58 -6.01 -18.54
N ARG A 126 -3.27 -5.98 -18.30
CA ARG A 126 -2.75 -6.10 -16.92
C ARG A 126 -3.23 -4.96 -16.02
N LEU A 127 -3.18 -3.73 -16.53
CA LEU A 127 -3.66 -2.55 -15.80
C LEU A 127 -5.15 -2.65 -15.47
N LEU A 128 -5.99 -3.04 -16.43
CA LEU A 128 -7.42 -3.24 -16.22
C LEU A 128 -7.69 -4.32 -15.18
N ASN A 129 -6.99 -5.45 -15.24
CA ASN A 129 -7.13 -6.52 -14.25
C ASN A 129 -6.67 -6.06 -12.85
N ALA A 130 -5.54 -5.35 -12.75
CA ALA A 130 -5.02 -4.83 -11.50
C ALA A 130 -5.93 -3.74 -10.89
N THR A 131 -6.68 -3.01 -11.70
CA THR A 131 -7.70 -2.05 -11.29
C THR A 131 -9.11 -2.67 -11.17
N GLN A 132 -9.16 -4.02 -11.17
CA GLN A 132 -10.39 -4.80 -10.95
C GLN A 132 -11.45 -4.67 -12.04
N TYR A 133 -11.05 -4.32 -13.27
CA TYR A 133 -11.90 -4.51 -14.43
C TYR A 133 -12.02 -5.98 -14.79
N ARG A 134 -13.13 -6.36 -15.37
CA ARG A 134 -13.45 -7.74 -15.73
C ARG A 134 -13.52 -7.94 -17.24
N GLN A 135 -12.74 -8.89 -17.74
CA GLN A 135 -12.86 -9.32 -19.11
C GLN A 135 -14.14 -10.14 -19.32
N VAL A 136 -14.95 -9.75 -20.30
CA VAL A 136 -16.21 -10.40 -20.66
C VAL A 136 -16.28 -10.62 -22.18
N SER A 137 -17.21 -11.44 -22.63
CA SER A 137 -17.50 -11.63 -24.07
C SER A 137 -18.37 -10.49 -24.67
N ALA A 138 -19.25 -9.90 -23.85
CA ALA A 138 -20.04 -8.73 -24.19
C ALA A 138 -20.19 -7.81 -22.97
N MET A 139 -19.91 -6.53 -23.15
CA MET A 139 -19.98 -5.53 -22.09
C MET A 139 -21.43 -5.04 -21.90
N THR A 140 -21.87 -5.05 -20.64
CA THR A 140 -23.19 -4.55 -20.26
C THR A 140 -23.13 -3.56 -19.09
N ARG A 141 -22.02 -3.49 -18.35
CA ARG A 141 -21.90 -2.74 -17.08
C ARG A 141 -20.56 -2.01 -16.96
N PRO A 142 -20.49 -0.94 -16.17
CA PRO A 142 -19.23 -0.33 -15.80
C PRO A 142 -18.25 -1.35 -15.18
N GLY A 143 -16.97 -1.18 -15.44
CA GLY A 143 -15.93 -2.09 -14.96
C GLY A 143 -15.78 -3.36 -15.81
N GLU A 144 -16.41 -3.44 -16.98
CA GLU A 144 -16.26 -4.54 -17.95
C GLU A 144 -15.45 -4.09 -19.17
N TYR A 145 -14.69 -5.04 -19.73
CA TYR A 145 -13.96 -4.82 -20.96
C TYR A 145 -13.93 -6.08 -21.83
N THR A 146 -13.76 -5.88 -23.14
CA THR A 146 -13.53 -6.94 -24.14
C THR A 146 -12.21 -6.70 -24.85
N VAL A 147 -11.57 -7.78 -25.30
CA VAL A 147 -10.30 -7.72 -26.05
C VAL A 147 -10.55 -8.17 -27.47
N GLN A 148 -10.23 -7.31 -28.44
CA GLN A 148 -10.25 -7.56 -29.85
C GLN A 148 -8.84 -7.78 -30.43
N ALA A 149 -8.71 -7.98 -31.74
CA ALA A 149 -7.42 -8.23 -32.38
C ALA A 149 -6.39 -7.10 -32.10
N ASN A 150 -6.78 -5.84 -32.32
CA ASN A 150 -5.93 -4.65 -32.12
C ASN A 150 -6.54 -3.59 -31.18
N SER A 151 -7.64 -3.90 -30.51
CA SER A 151 -8.30 -2.95 -29.61
C SER A 151 -8.81 -3.59 -28.33
N ILE A 152 -9.09 -2.74 -27.36
CA ILE A 152 -9.82 -3.05 -26.13
C ILE A 152 -11.02 -2.12 -26.08
N GLU A 153 -12.20 -2.69 -25.88
CA GLU A 153 -13.39 -1.91 -25.57
C GLU A 153 -13.69 -2.05 -24.09
N MET A 154 -14.09 -0.95 -23.44
CA MET A 154 -14.35 -0.94 -22.01
C MET A 154 -15.48 0.01 -21.65
N ILE A 155 -16.16 -0.26 -20.53
CA ILE A 155 -17.07 0.68 -19.89
C ILE A 155 -16.39 1.18 -18.62
N ARG A 156 -15.88 2.43 -18.66
CA ARG A 156 -15.25 3.07 -17.51
C ARG A 156 -16.30 3.36 -16.43
N ARG A 157 -15.95 3.12 -15.18
CA ARG A 157 -16.79 3.44 -14.02
C ARG A 157 -16.96 4.94 -13.87
N PRO A 158 -18.12 5.43 -13.38
CA PRO A 158 -18.23 6.81 -12.93
C PRO A 158 -17.32 7.03 -11.72
N PHE A 159 -16.64 8.17 -11.68
CA PHE A 159 -15.74 8.49 -10.56
C PHE A 159 -15.69 10.00 -10.31
N ASP A 160 -15.69 10.39 -9.01
CA ASP A 160 -15.46 11.76 -8.57
C ASP A 160 -13.96 11.98 -8.38
N PHE A 161 -13.29 12.44 -9.44
CA PHE A 161 -11.89 12.83 -9.40
C PHE A 161 -11.67 14.09 -8.56
N PRO A 162 -10.42 14.41 -8.18
CA PRO A 162 -10.12 15.61 -7.38
C PRO A 162 -10.61 16.92 -7.99
N ASP A 163 -10.61 17.01 -9.31
CA ASP A 163 -10.86 18.21 -10.12
C ASP A 163 -12.17 18.14 -10.92
N SER A 164 -12.79 16.96 -11.04
CA SER A 164 -14.00 16.79 -11.85
C SER A 164 -14.80 15.56 -11.46
N LYS A 165 -16.11 15.61 -11.75
CA LYS A 165 -16.98 14.42 -11.68
C LYS A 165 -17.18 13.88 -13.09
N GLU A 166 -16.76 12.64 -13.29
CA GLU A 166 -16.87 12.00 -14.60
C GLU A 166 -17.83 10.81 -14.54
N GLY A 167 -18.82 10.82 -15.43
CA GLY A 167 -19.79 9.73 -15.59
C GLY A 167 -19.17 8.47 -16.21
N GLN A 168 -19.96 7.40 -16.31
CA GLN A 168 -19.53 6.23 -17.07
C GLN A 168 -19.33 6.60 -18.56
N VAL A 169 -18.39 5.94 -19.21
CA VAL A 169 -18.06 6.14 -20.63
C VAL A 169 -17.75 4.80 -21.26
N ARG A 170 -18.30 4.56 -22.46
CA ARG A 170 -17.92 3.44 -23.31
C ARG A 170 -16.77 3.89 -24.21
N ALA A 171 -15.60 3.33 -24.01
CA ALA A 171 -14.39 3.70 -24.75
C ALA A 171 -13.83 2.52 -25.54
N ARG A 172 -13.31 2.80 -26.74
CA ARG A 172 -12.48 1.90 -27.52
C ARG A 172 -11.06 2.44 -27.54
N LEU A 173 -10.12 1.60 -27.14
CA LEU A 173 -8.68 1.86 -27.17
C LEU A 173 -8.09 1.04 -28.32
N THR A 174 -7.52 1.69 -29.32
CA THR A 174 -6.89 1.03 -30.48
C THR A 174 -5.38 1.07 -30.32
N PHE A 175 -4.71 -0.04 -30.60
CA PHE A 175 -3.27 -0.21 -30.43
C PHE A 175 -2.59 -0.48 -31.78
N ASP A 176 -1.42 0.14 -31.99
CA ASP A 176 -0.46 -0.22 -33.03
C ASP A 176 0.84 -0.66 -32.37
N GLY A 177 1.11 -1.98 -32.37
CA GLY A 177 2.25 -2.58 -31.70
C GLY A 177 2.24 -2.31 -30.18
N ASP A 178 3.22 -1.53 -29.73
CA ASP A 178 3.40 -1.17 -28.31
C ASP A 178 2.86 0.23 -27.97
N HIS A 179 2.07 0.85 -28.85
CA HIS A 179 1.51 2.18 -28.64
C HIS A 179 -0.01 2.15 -28.61
N LEU A 180 -0.58 2.99 -27.76
CA LEU A 180 -2.01 3.31 -27.77
C LEU A 180 -2.26 4.38 -28.84
N GLU A 181 -2.75 3.98 -30.00
CA GLU A 181 -2.91 4.86 -31.15
C GLU A 181 -4.07 5.86 -30.93
N THR A 182 -5.25 5.36 -30.56
CA THR A 182 -6.44 6.21 -30.42
C THR A 182 -7.30 5.77 -29.24
N ILE A 183 -8.05 6.74 -28.70
CA ILE A 183 -9.07 6.52 -27.66
C ILE A 183 -10.37 7.14 -28.16
N GLU A 184 -11.39 6.33 -28.42
CA GLU A 184 -12.65 6.75 -29.00
C GLU A 184 -13.81 6.56 -28.01
N ASN A 185 -14.71 7.52 -27.92
CA ASN A 185 -15.98 7.37 -27.25
C ASN A 185 -16.97 6.63 -28.17
N MET A 186 -17.38 5.42 -27.79
CA MET A 186 -18.24 4.55 -28.61
C MET A 186 -19.67 5.03 -28.70
N ASP A 187 -20.14 5.96 -27.88
CA ASP A 187 -21.51 6.45 -27.87
C ASP A 187 -21.71 7.60 -28.87
N ASN A 188 -20.63 8.36 -29.19
CA ASN A 188 -20.68 9.52 -30.08
C ASN A 188 -19.55 9.61 -31.12
N ASN A 189 -18.69 8.62 -31.20
CA ASN A 189 -17.53 8.50 -32.10
C ASN A 189 -16.55 9.68 -32.03
N ARG A 190 -16.46 10.36 -30.85
CA ARG A 190 -15.48 11.43 -30.64
C ARG A 190 -14.19 10.84 -30.09
N GLN A 191 -13.07 11.35 -30.56
CA GLN A 191 -11.75 11.02 -30.04
C GLN A 191 -11.51 11.73 -28.70
N PHE A 192 -10.92 11.00 -27.74
CA PHE A 192 -10.37 11.59 -26.53
C PHE A 192 -8.90 11.95 -26.74
N GLY A 193 -8.53 13.19 -26.46
CA GLY A 193 -7.12 13.58 -26.30
C GLY A 193 -6.55 13.19 -24.93
N PHE A 194 -7.42 12.87 -23.99
CA PHE A 194 -7.09 12.53 -22.62
C PHE A 194 -8.20 11.68 -22.01
N PHE A 195 -7.84 10.55 -21.39
CA PHE A 195 -8.80 9.63 -20.79
C PHE A 195 -8.29 9.12 -19.44
N ARG A 196 -9.06 9.31 -18.37
CA ARG A 196 -8.69 8.84 -17.03
C ARG A 196 -9.36 7.53 -16.68
N LEU A 197 -8.59 6.62 -16.09
CA LEU A 197 -9.15 5.44 -15.43
C LEU A 197 -9.48 5.78 -13.97
N ASP A 198 -10.59 5.23 -13.49
CA ASP A 198 -10.92 5.27 -12.06
C ASP A 198 -9.86 4.52 -11.25
N PRO A 199 -9.35 5.11 -10.16
CA PRO A 199 -8.31 4.50 -9.36
C PRO A 199 -8.87 3.36 -8.51
N ARG A 200 -8.07 2.29 -8.34
CA ARG A 200 -8.43 1.17 -7.45
C ARG A 200 -8.62 1.66 -6.00
N LEU A 201 -9.72 1.26 -5.37
CA LEU A 201 -9.86 1.38 -3.91
C LEU A 201 -8.94 0.36 -3.24
N ILE A 202 -7.95 0.84 -2.46
CA ILE A 202 -6.99 -0.01 -1.76
C ILE A 202 -7.58 -0.51 -0.46
N THR A 203 -8.06 0.42 0.37
CA THR A 203 -8.62 0.13 1.69
C THR A 203 -9.43 1.32 2.21
N MET A 204 -10.11 1.09 3.32
CA MET A 204 -10.75 2.13 4.12
C MET A 204 -9.94 2.30 5.41
N LEU A 205 -9.54 3.53 5.74
CA LEU A 205 -9.00 3.82 7.07
C LEU A 205 -10.16 3.88 8.05
N GLN A 206 -10.05 3.13 9.14
CA GLN A 206 -11.09 3.03 10.16
C GLN A 206 -11.45 4.40 10.73
N SER A 207 -12.75 4.62 10.94
CA SER A 207 -13.21 5.67 11.84
C SER A 207 -12.76 5.35 13.29
N PRO A 208 -12.68 6.32 14.19
CA PRO A 208 -12.33 6.09 15.59
C PRO A 208 -13.16 4.99 16.29
N ASN A 209 -14.36 4.72 15.79
CA ASN A 209 -15.28 3.70 16.33
C ASN A 209 -15.12 2.30 15.71
N GLY A 210 -14.15 2.07 14.83
CA GLY A 210 -13.88 0.76 14.22
C GLY A 210 -14.88 0.32 13.14
N GLU A 211 -15.81 1.19 12.74
CA GLU A 211 -16.80 0.89 11.70
C GLU A 211 -16.21 1.09 10.30
N GLN A 212 -16.39 0.09 9.44
CA GLN A 212 -16.08 0.21 8.02
C GLN A 212 -17.38 0.42 7.23
N ARG A 213 -17.46 1.52 6.47
CA ARG A 213 -18.62 1.85 5.63
C ARG A 213 -18.18 2.49 4.33
N LEU A 214 -18.92 2.24 3.30
CA LEU A 214 -18.84 2.96 2.03
C LEU A 214 -20.22 3.56 1.77
N PHE A 215 -20.29 4.89 1.67
CA PHE A 215 -21.56 5.57 1.46
C PHE A 215 -21.84 5.72 -0.04
N VAL A 216 -23.05 5.33 -0.45
CA VAL A 216 -23.59 5.54 -1.80
C VAL A 216 -24.94 6.25 -1.68
N LYS A 217 -25.16 7.32 -2.47
CA LYS A 217 -26.45 8.01 -2.55
C LYS A 217 -27.50 7.08 -3.13
N ARG A 218 -28.79 7.35 -2.88
CA ARG A 218 -29.91 6.56 -3.43
C ARG A 218 -29.79 6.39 -4.95
N SER A 219 -29.42 7.44 -5.67
CA SER A 219 -29.25 7.42 -7.12
C SER A 219 -28.09 6.56 -7.63
N GLY A 220 -27.15 6.15 -6.76
CA GLY A 220 -26.06 5.25 -7.10
C GLY A 220 -26.39 3.77 -6.87
N PHE A 221 -27.52 3.44 -6.25
CA PHE A 221 -27.95 2.05 -6.13
C PHE A 221 -28.75 1.62 -7.36
N PRO A 222 -28.45 0.43 -7.96
CA PRO A 222 -29.24 -0.11 -9.04
C PRO A 222 -30.72 -0.26 -8.64
N ASP A 223 -31.63 0.17 -9.49
CA ASP A 223 -33.06 0.04 -9.22
C ASP A 223 -33.49 -1.41 -9.02
N LEU A 224 -32.89 -2.34 -9.76
CA LEU A 224 -33.13 -3.77 -9.60
C LEU A 224 -32.72 -4.32 -8.23
N LEU A 225 -31.66 -3.77 -7.62
CA LEU A 225 -31.28 -4.11 -6.22
C LEU A 225 -32.32 -3.59 -5.24
N VAL A 226 -32.82 -2.37 -5.44
CA VAL A 226 -33.88 -1.79 -4.61
C VAL A 226 -35.16 -2.61 -4.72
N ASP A 227 -35.57 -2.94 -5.93
CA ASP A 227 -36.76 -3.79 -6.20
C ASP A 227 -36.59 -5.18 -5.54
N THR A 228 -35.41 -5.79 -5.66
CA THR A 228 -35.10 -7.07 -5.00
C THR A 228 -35.21 -6.97 -3.47
N LEU A 229 -34.70 -5.90 -2.89
CA LEU A 229 -34.81 -5.66 -1.45
C LEU A 229 -36.27 -5.47 -1.01
N LEU A 230 -37.02 -4.62 -1.71
CA LEU A 230 -38.41 -4.35 -1.41
C LEU A 230 -39.27 -5.59 -1.57
N ALA A 231 -39.16 -6.30 -2.69
CA ALA A 231 -39.87 -7.55 -2.95
C ALA A 231 -39.62 -8.63 -1.87
N THR A 232 -38.41 -8.60 -1.24
CA THR A 232 -38.03 -9.60 -0.23
C THR A 232 -38.37 -9.21 1.18
N GLU A 233 -38.12 -7.94 1.58
CA GLU A 233 -38.21 -7.48 2.96
C GLU A 233 -39.44 -6.65 3.25
N ASP A 234 -39.92 -5.80 2.31
CA ASP A 234 -41.04 -4.88 2.55
C ASP A 234 -41.75 -4.48 1.26
N ARG A 235 -42.56 -5.38 0.73
CA ARG A 235 -43.22 -5.20 -0.59
C ARG A 235 -44.06 -3.94 -0.71
N HIS A 236 -44.65 -3.48 0.41
CA HIS A 236 -45.54 -2.31 0.46
C HIS A 236 -44.87 -1.08 1.06
N PHE A 237 -43.54 -0.99 0.93
CA PHE A 237 -42.74 0.06 1.54
C PHE A 237 -43.21 1.49 1.23
N TYR A 238 -43.59 1.72 -0.02
CA TYR A 238 -44.09 3.05 -0.43
C TYR A 238 -45.56 3.34 -0.05
N GLU A 239 -46.30 2.33 0.43
CA GLU A 239 -47.75 2.43 0.72
C GLU A 239 -48.05 2.64 2.21
N HIS A 240 -47.13 2.37 3.14
CA HIS A 240 -47.38 2.50 4.58
C HIS A 240 -46.53 3.64 5.18
N ASP A 241 -46.97 4.13 6.36
CA ASP A 241 -46.33 5.23 7.10
C ASP A 241 -45.41 4.69 8.21
N GLY A 242 -44.37 3.92 7.84
CA GLY A 242 -43.39 3.38 8.76
C GLY A 242 -43.74 2.05 9.41
N ILE A 243 -45.00 1.71 9.58
CA ILE A 243 -45.51 0.42 10.05
C ILE A 243 -46.59 -0.08 9.10
N SER A 244 -46.59 -1.40 8.83
CA SER A 244 -47.63 -2.04 8.02
C SER A 244 -48.58 -2.85 8.85
N LEU A 245 -49.78 -2.32 9.14
CA LEU A 245 -50.85 -3.03 9.86
C LEU A 245 -51.29 -4.30 9.10
N TYR A 246 -51.28 -4.25 7.77
CA TYR A 246 -51.56 -5.41 6.92
C TYR A 246 -50.53 -6.54 7.14
N SER A 247 -49.23 -6.20 7.15
CA SER A 247 -48.13 -7.18 7.35
C SER A 247 -48.20 -7.75 8.78
N ILE A 248 -48.58 -6.97 9.75
CA ILE A 248 -48.77 -7.43 11.14
C ILE A 248 -49.93 -8.43 11.22
N GLY A 249 -51.11 -8.08 10.66
CA GLY A 249 -52.27 -8.98 10.65
C GLY A 249 -51.97 -10.30 9.93
N ARG A 250 -51.30 -10.24 8.75
CA ARG A 250 -50.92 -11.43 7.96
C ARG A 250 -49.95 -12.30 8.73
N ALA A 251 -48.91 -11.70 9.37
CA ALA A 251 -47.93 -12.47 10.13
C ALA A 251 -48.53 -13.11 11.40
N VAL A 252 -49.43 -12.44 12.09
CA VAL A 252 -50.18 -13.01 13.23
C VAL A 252 -50.96 -14.24 12.78
N LEU A 253 -51.71 -14.14 11.68
CA LEU A 253 -52.46 -15.27 11.16
C LEU A 253 -51.58 -16.43 10.74
N ALA A 254 -50.51 -16.16 9.98
CA ALA A 254 -49.56 -17.18 9.51
C ALA A 254 -48.84 -17.88 10.68
N ASN A 255 -48.47 -17.15 11.74
CA ASN A 255 -47.78 -17.69 12.88
C ASN A 255 -48.73 -18.51 13.80
N LEU A 256 -49.99 -18.07 13.90
CA LEU A 256 -51.05 -18.82 14.64
C LEU A 256 -51.37 -20.14 13.94
N THR A 257 -51.52 -20.13 12.61
CA THR A 257 -51.78 -21.34 11.81
C THR A 257 -50.62 -22.31 11.79
N ALA A 258 -49.37 -21.83 11.83
CA ALA A 258 -48.20 -22.67 11.82
C ALA A 258 -47.73 -23.13 13.22
N GLY A 259 -48.31 -22.61 14.29
CA GLY A 259 -47.93 -22.93 15.68
C GLY A 259 -46.46 -22.51 16.04
N ARG A 260 -45.82 -21.73 15.16
CA ARG A 260 -44.46 -21.23 15.31
C ARG A 260 -44.27 -19.95 14.50
N THR A 261 -43.24 -19.16 14.82
CA THR A 261 -42.92 -17.96 14.07
C THR A 261 -42.35 -18.31 12.68
N VAL A 262 -43.18 -18.22 11.66
CA VAL A 262 -42.82 -18.49 10.25
C VAL A 262 -42.70 -17.23 9.41
N GLN A 263 -43.32 -16.13 9.83
CA GLN A 263 -43.33 -14.87 9.06
C GLN A 263 -43.04 -13.67 9.96
N GLY A 264 -42.18 -12.76 9.48
CA GLY A 264 -41.87 -11.47 10.09
C GLY A 264 -42.84 -10.39 9.59
N ALA A 265 -43.12 -9.38 10.43
CA ALA A 265 -44.03 -8.28 10.16
C ALA A 265 -43.36 -6.91 10.25
N SER A 266 -42.04 -6.84 10.40
CA SER A 266 -41.33 -5.57 10.57
C SER A 266 -41.03 -4.96 9.20
N THR A 267 -41.32 -3.68 9.04
CA THR A 267 -41.00 -2.89 7.85
C THR A 267 -39.51 -2.52 7.76
N LEU A 268 -39.04 -2.07 6.59
CA LEU A 268 -37.67 -1.54 6.43
C LEU A 268 -37.41 -0.33 7.32
N THR A 269 -38.40 0.56 7.49
CA THR A 269 -38.30 1.71 8.41
C THR A 269 -38.09 1.24 9.85
N GLN A 270 -38.80 0.21 10.31
CA GLN A 270 -38.60 -0.39 11.62
C GLN A 270 -37.22 -1.04 11.78
N GLN A 271 -36.75 -1.72 10.73
CA GLN A 271 -35.41 -2.31 10.74
C GLN A 271 -34.32 -1.24 10.77
N LEU A 272 -34.46 -0.14 10.04
CA LEU A 272 -33.57 1.01 10.10
C LEU A 272 -33.50 1.62 11.50
N VAL A 273 -34.63 1.90 12.10
CA VAL A 273 -34.76 2.44 13.46
C VAL A 273 -34.09 1.52 14.47
N LYS A 274 -34.32 0.21 14.35
CA LYS A 274 -33.65 -0.78 15.22
C LYS A 274 -32.14 -0.69 15.09
N ASN A 275 -31.62 -0.60 13.88
CA ASN A 275 -30.17 -0.60 13.63
C ASN A 275 -29.48 0.70 14.08
N LEU A 276 -30.15 1.86 13.94
CA LEU A 276 -29.55 3.16 14.27
C LEU A 276 -29.70 3.58 15.74
N PHE A 277 -30.79 3.18 16.41
CA PHE A 277 -31.20 3.79 17.68
C PHE A 277 -31.40 2.83 18.85
N LEU A 278 -31.56 1.51 18.58
CA LEU A 278 -31.99 0.53 19.57
C LEU A 278 -30.98 -0.56 19.80
N SER A 279 -31.01 -1.14 21.01
CA SER A 279 -30.17 -2.32 21.34
C SER A 279 -30.70 -3.61 20.75
N SER A 280 -29.86 -4.65 20.75
CA SER A 280 -30.22 -5.99 20.29
C SER A 280 -31.15 -6.76 21.26
N GLU A 281 -31.45 -6.21 22.44
CA GLU A 281 -32.32 -6.85 23.45
C GLU A 281 -33.73 -7.09 22.91
N ARG A 282 -34.31 -8.24 23.24
CA ARG A 282 -35.67 -8.62 22.83
C ARG A 282 -36.65 -8.27 23.97
N SER A 283 -37.30 -7.10 23.92
CA SER A 283 -38.35 -6.70 24.83
C SER A 283 -39.53 -6.08 24.08
N TYR A 284 -40.75 -6.18 24.68
CA TYR A 284 -41.93 -5.56 24.11
C TYR A 284 -41.83 -4.03 24.13
N TRP A 285 -41.19 -3.46 25.14
CA TRP A 285 -40.93 -2.05 25.24
C TRP A 285 -40.04 -1.52 24.13
N ARG A 286 -38.93 -2.24 23.84
CA ARG A 286 -38.08 -1.94 22.71
C ARG A 286 -38.86 -1.98 21.40
N LYS A 287 -39.73 -3.00 21.21
CA LYS A 287 -40.54 -3.11 19.99
C LYS A 287 -41.59 -2.00 19.85
N ALA A 288 -42.18 -1.53 20.95
CA ALA A 288 -43.06 -0.37 20.95
C ALA A 288 -42.31 0.92 20.55
N ASN A 289 -41.13 1.13 21.12
CA ASN A 289 -40.27 2.25 20.74
C ASN A 289 -39.84 2.19 19.25
N GLU A 290 -39.49 1.00 18.76
CA GLU A 290 -39.15 0.78 17.35
C GLU A 290 -40.32 1.22 16.43
N ALA A 291 -41.56 0.81 16.79
CA ALA A 291 -42.71 1.17 16.02
C ALA A 291 -43.00 2.70 16.08
N TYR A 292 -42.90 3.29 17.26
CA TYR A 292 -43.15 4.72 17.41
C TYR A 292 -42.10 5.58 16.69
N MET A 293 -40.83 5.24 16.83
CA MET A 293 -39.75 5.91 16.10
C MET A 293 -39.87 5.71 14.57
N ALA A 294 -40.31 4.52 14.10
CA ALA A 294 -40.57 4.28 12.70
C ALA A 294 -41.64 5.19 12.09
N LEU A 295 -42.74 5.46 12.84
CA LEU A 295 -43.76 6.44 12.44
C LEU A 295 -43.14 7.85 12.32
N ILE A 296 -42.32 8.26 13.31
CA ILE A 296 -41.69 9.60 13.28
C ILE A 296 -40.71 9.72 12.11
N VAL A 297 -39.87 8.69 11.86
CA VAL A 297 -38.92 8.67 10.75
C VAL A 297 -39.62 8.76 9.39
N ASP A 298 -40.66 7.98 9.20
CA ASP A 298 -41.44 7.96 7.97
C ASP A 298 -42.19 9.28 7.69
N ALA A 299 -42.73 9.91 8.75
CA ALA A 299 -43.37 11.21 8.63
C ALA A 299 -42.38 12.36 8.31
N ARG A 300 -41.11 12.21 8.64
CA ARG A 300 -40.12 13.29 8.50
C ARG A 300 -39.29 13.18 7.24
N TYR A 301 -38.94 11.97 6.83
CA TYR A 301 -37.98 11.73 5.76
C TYR A 301 -38.64 11.05 4.57
N SER A 302 -38.23 11.40 3.36
CA SER A 302 -38.72 10.74 2.16
C SER A 302 -38.38 9.26 2.15
N LYS A 303 -39.18 8.46 1.47
CA LYS A 303 -38.95 7.02 1.29
C LYS A 303 -37.57 6.75 0.70
N ASP A 304 -37.11 7.55 -0.27
CA ASP A 304 -35.78 7.42 -0.87
C ASP A 304 -34.67 7.70 0.14
N ARG A 305 -34.85 8.67 1.04
CA ARG A 305 -33.90 8.93 2.11
C ARG A 305 -33.86 7.78 3.12
N ILE A 306 -34.96 7.19 3.47
CA ILE A 306 -35.05 6.01 4.34
C ILE A 306 -34.36 4.81 3.69
N LEU A 307 -34.57 4.56 2.40
CA LEU A 307 -33.88 3.53 1.64
C LEU A 307 -32.37 3.77 1.57
N GLU A 308 -31.94 4.99 1.29
CA GLU A 308 -30.55 5.37 1.28
C GLU A 308 -29.87 5.06 2.61
N LEU A 309 -30.49 5.48 3.72
CA LEU A 309 -29.99 5.20 5.06
C LEU A 309 -29.95 3.69 5.34
N TYR A 310 -30.99 2.97 5.00
CA TYR A 310 -31.09 1.53 5.23
C TYR A 310 -30.02 0.76 4.45
N MET A 311 -29.88 1.05 3.16
CA MET A 311 -28.96 0.33 2.28
C MET A 311 -27.49 0.59 2.61
N ASN A 312 -27.17 1.70 3.27
CA ASN A 312 -25.84 2.01 3.80
C ASN A 312 -25.63 1.51 5.23
N GLU A 313 -26.70 1.15 5.99
CA GLU A 313 -26.62 0.77 7.40
C GLU A 313 -26.69 -0.73 7.67
N VAL A 314 -27.40 -1.48 6.84
CA VAL A 314 -27.73 -2.88 7.14
C VAL A 314 -26.48 -3.74 7.38
N TYR A 315 -26.49 -4.56 8.45
CA TYR A 315 -25.40 -5.47 8.77
C TYR A 315 -25.36 -6.67 7.82
N LEU A 316 -24.26 -6.88 7.12
CA LEU A 316 -24.08 -7.92 6.11
C LEU A 316 -22.86 -8.83 6.35
N GLY A 317 -22.19 -8.69 7.47
CA GLY A 317 -21.09 -9.61 7.81
C GLY A 317 -20.05 -9.02 8.76
N GLN A 318 -18.95 -9.75 8.91
CA GLN A 318 -17.84 -9.34 9.78
C GLN A 318 -16.50 -9.79 9.18
N SER A 319 -15.50 -8.92 9.26
CA SER A 319 -14.12 -9.15 8.86
C SER A 319 -13.19 -8.85 10.04
N GLY A 320 -12.68 -9.91 10.72
CA GLY A 320 -11.99 -9.74 11.98
C GLY A 320 -12.90 -9.07 13.02
N ASP A 321 -12.44 -7.99 13.62
CA ASP A 321 -13.19 -7.20 14.60
C ASP A 321 -14.10 -6.15 13.95
N ASN A 322 -14.08 -6.00 12.62
CA ASN A 322 -14.83 -4.98 11.89
C ASN A 322 -16.14 -5.51 11.33
N GLU A 323 -17.24 -4.80 11.55
CA GLU A 323 -18.53 -5.10 10.95
C GLU A 323 -18.59 -4.62 9.50
N ILE A 324 -19.14 -5.46 8.61
CA ILE A 324 -19.46 -5.10 7.24
C ILE A 324 -20.88 -4.58 7.20
N ARG A 325 -21.02 -3.26 7.07
CA ARG A 325 -22.30 -2.58 7.02
C ARG A 325 -22.55 -1.91 5.67
N GLY A 326 -23.77 -2.00 5.22
CA GLY A 326 -24.26 -1.49 3.92
C GLY A 326 -23.92 -2.38 2.72
N PHE A 327 -24.78 -2.31 1.72
CA PHE A 327 -24.63 -3.03 0.46
C PHE A 327 -23.35 -2.65 -0.30
N PRO A 328 -22.92 -1.36 -0.33
CA PRO A 328 -21.72 -0.97 -1.07
C PRO A 328 -20.46 -1.65 -0.56
N LEU A 329 -20.25 -1.66 0.76
CA LEU A 329 -19.09 -2.34 1.35
C LEU A 329 -19.20 -3.86 1.22
N ALA A 330 -20.38 -4.43 1.43
CA ALA A 330 -20.61 -5.86 1.28
C ALA A 330 -20.36 -6.33 -0.16
N SER A 331 -20.72 -5.51 -1.16
CA SER A 331 -20.44 -5.77 -2.57
C SER A 331 -18.94 -5.91 -2.83
N LEU A 332 -18.13 -4.96 -2.37
CA LEU A 332 -16.69 -5.04 -2.47
C LEU A 332 -16.14 -6.23 -1.69
N TYR A 333 -16.66 -6.47 -0.48
CA TYR A 333 -16.18 -7.52 0.41
C TYR A 333 -16.43 -8.94 -0.13
N TYR A 334 -17.61 -9.21 -0.67
CA TYR A 334 -17.95 -10.55 -1.16
C TYR A 334 -17.65 -10.76 -2.65
N PHE A 335 -17.69 -9.72 -3.47
CA PHE A 335 -17.59 -9.84 -4.93
C PHE A 335 -16.44 -9.04 -5.57
N GLY A 336 -15.74 -8.19 -4.80
CA GLY A 336 -14.62 -7.39 -5.31
C GLY A 336 -15.03 -6.29 -6.28
N ARG A 337 -16.26 -5.82 -6.22
CA ARG A 337 -16.77 -4.80 -7.16
C ARG A 337 -17.77 -3.85 -6.52
N PRO A 338 -17.92 -2.65 -7.11
CA PRO A 338 -18.97 -1.71 -6.74
C PRO A 338 -20.36 -2.33 -6.85
N VAL A 339 -21.29 -1.82 -6.05
CA VAL A 339 -22.65 -2.38 -5.96
C VAL A 339 -23.44 -2.28 -7.26
N GLU A 340 -23.16 -1.27 -8.08
CA GLU A 340 -23.75 -1.06 -9.42
C GLU A 340 -23.31 -2.11 -10.45
N GLU A 341 -22.21 -2.81 -10.20
CA GLU A 341 -21.70 -3.86 -11.09
C GLU A 341 -22.23 -5.26 -10.79
N LEU A 342 -22.98 -5.43 -9.71
CA LEU A 342 -23.50 -6.73 -9.30
C LEU A 342 -24.52 -7.28 -10.27
N SER A 343 -24.42 -8.57 -10.60
CA SER A 343 -25.47 -9.31 -11.29
C SER A 343 -26.66 -9.58 -10.36
N LEU A 344 -27.83 -9.82 -10.91
CA LEU A 344 -29.06 -10.02 -10.12
C LEU A 344 -28.93 -11.18 -9.13
N ASP A 345 -28.25 -12.27 -9.48
CA ASP A 345 -27.98 -13.38 -8.57
C ASP A 345 -27.08 -12.97 -7.40
N GLN A 346 -26.12 -12.06 -7.62
CA GLN A 346 -25.26 -11.48 -6.58
C GLN A 346 -26.04 -10.49 -5.70
N GLN A 347 -26.88 -9.65 -6.30
CA GLN A 347 -27.79 -8.76 -5.57
C GLN A 347 -28.76 -9.58 -4.69
N ALA A 348 -29.34 -10.64 -5.24
CA ALA A 348 -30.23 -11.55 -4.51
C ALA A 348 -29.52 -12.25 -3.34
N LEU A 349 -28.22 -12.57 -3.47
CA LEU A 349 -27.43 -13.11 -2.35
C LEU A 349 -27.30 -12.09 -1.22
N LEU A 350 -26.89 -10.85 -1.53
CA LEU A 350 -26.76 -9.81 -0.50
C LEU A 350 -28.10 -9.50 0.19
N VAL A 351 -29.18 -9.39 -0.57
CA VAL A 351 -30.53 -9.20 -0.02
C VAL A 351 -30.93 -10.40 0.85
N GLY A 352 -30.61 -11.60 0.39
CA GLY A 352 -30.85 -12.82 1.17
C GLY A 352 -30.15 -12.84 2.53
N MET A 353 -28.96 -12.25 2.59
CA MET A 353 -28.14 -12.17 3.80
C MET A 353 -28.69 -11.19 4.84
N VAL A 354 -29.51 -10.23 4.46
CA VAL A 354 -30.16 -9.28 5.40
C VAL A 354 -30.89 -9.97 6.54
N LYS A 355 -31.55 -11.10 6.26
CA LYS A 355 -32.26 -11.89 7.27
C LYS A 355 -31.36 -12.44 8.36
N GLY A 356 -30.07 -12.65 8.07
CA GLY A 356 -29.10 -13.20 9.02
C GLY A 356 -27.75 -13.43 8.38
N ALA A 357 -26.94 -12.37 8.29
CA ALA A 357 -25.66 -12.36 7.62
C ALA A 357 -24.66 -13.42 8.14
N SER A 358 -24.73 -13.78 9.42
CA SER A 358 -23.85 -14.82 10.01
C SER A 358 -24.28 -16.24 9.58
N VAL A 359 -25.59 -16.47 9.43
CA VAL A 359 -26.18 -17.76 9.04
C VAL A 359 -26.00 -18.00 7.54
N TYR A 360 -26.25 -16.97 6.73
CA TYR A 360 -26.20 -17.04 5.27
C TYR A 360 -24.87 -16.54 4.71
N ASN A 361 -23.80 -16.59 5.50
CA ASN A 361 -22.45 -16.22 5.06
C ASN A 361 -21.96 -17.19 3.97
N PRO A 362 -21.66 -16.71 2.75
CA PRO A 362 -21.34 -17.57 1.61
C PRO A 362 -20.02 -18.35 1.77
N TRP A 363 -19.10 -17.88 2.61
CA TRP A 363 -17.86 -18.60 2.88
C TRP A 363 -17.97 -19.62 4.01
N ARG A 364 -18.84 -19.37 5.00
CA ARG A 364 -19.04 -20.27 6.13
C ARG A 364 -20.09 -21.35 5.83
N ASN A 365 -21.18 -20.94 5.20
CA ASN A 365 -22.35 -21.79 4.95
C ASN A 365 -22.81 -21.68 3.49
N PRO A 366 -21.98 -22.07 2.49
CA PRO A 366 -22.26 -21.86 1.07
C PRO A 366 -23.59 -22.48 0.61
N LYS A 367 -23.97 -23.64 1.14
CA LYS A 367 -25.24 -24.31 0.81
C LYS A 367 -26.44 -23.48 1.26
N LEU A 368 -26.47 -23.03 2.53
CA LEU A 368 -27.54 -22.19 3.06
C LEU A 368 -27.61 -20.84 2.35
N ALA A 369 -26.47 -20.26 2.00
CA ALA A 369 -26.40 -19.02 1.22
C ALA A 369 -26.99 -19.22 -0.18
N LEU A 370 -26.68 -20.33 -0.84
CA LEU A 370 -27.25 -20.69 -2.16
C LEU A 370 -28.77 -20.88 -2.11
N GLU A 371 -29.23 -21.65 -1.13
CA GLU A 371 -30.68 -21.85 -0.92
C GLU A 371 -31.41 -20.53 -0.65
N ARG A 372 -30.82 -19.67 0.18
CA ARG A 372 -31.40 -18.36 0.51
C ARG A 372 -31.39 -17.41 -0.69
N ARG A 373 -30.32 -17.38 -1.50
CA ARG A 373 -30.27 -16.63 -2.75
C ARG A 373 -31.37 -17.11 -3.71
N ASN A 374 -31.51 -18.42 -3.90
CA ASN A 374 -32.49 -18.99 -4.81
C ASN A 374 -33.93 -18.76 -4.32
N LEU A 375 -34.15 -18.67 -2.99
CA LEU A 375 -35.44 -18.26 -2.44
C LEU A 375 -35.77 -16.80 -2.82
N VAL A 376 -34.80 -15.87 -2.75
CA VAL A 376 -34.99 -14.50 -3.18
C VAL A 376 -35.31 -14.42 -4.67
N LEU A 377 -34.56 -15.13 -5.51
CA LEU A 377 -34.86 -15.22 -6.95
C LEU A 377 -36.27 -15.78 -7.24
N ARG A 378 -36.71 -16.79 -6.48
CA ARG A 378 -38.05 -17.36 -6.59
C ARG A 378 -39.14 -16.36 -6.21
N LEU A 379 -38.90 -15.51 -5.17
CA LEU A 379 -39.82 -14.44 -4.81
C LEU A 379 -39.95 -13.42 -5.93
N LEU A 380 -38.84 -13.05 -6.59
CA LEU A 380 -38.90 -12.16 -7.76
C LEU A 380 -39.68 -12.77 -8.94
N GLN A 381 -39.51 -14.07 -9.19
CA GLN A 381 -40.25 -14.79 -10.21
C GLN A 381 -41.76 -14.84 -9.88
N GLN A 382 -42.13 -15.16 -8.62
CA GLN A 382 -43.52 -15.18 -8.19
C GLN A 382 -44.20 -13.83 -8.26
N GLN A 383 -43.42 -12.74 -8.15
CA GLN A 383 -43.91 -11.36 -8.25
C GLN A 383 -43.82 -10.81 -9.70
N GLN A 384 -43.44 -11.65 -10.66
CA GLN A 384 -43.27 -11.29 -12.06
C GLN A 384 -42.25 -10.18 -12.36
N VAL A 385 -41.29 -9.98 -11.43
CA VAL A 385 -40.14 -9.10 -11.67
C VAL A 385 -39.16 -9.72 -12.63
N ILE A 386 -39.03 -11.05 -12.60
CA ILE A 386 -38.29 -11.87 -13.57
C ILE A 386 -39.16 -13.00 -14.09
N ASP A 387 -38.87 -13.46 -15.30
CA ASP A 387 -39.51 -14.61 -15.88
C ASP A 387 -38.93 -15.96 -15.39
N GLN A 388 -39.52 -17.06 -15.80
CA GLN A 388 -39.09 -18.40 -15.41
C GLN A 388 -37.74 -18.76 -16.02
N GLU A 389 -37.44 -18.37 -17.25
CA GLU A 389 -36.20 -18.66 -17.95
C GLU A 389 -35.01 -18.00 -17.25
N LEU A 390 -35.14 -16.72 -16.88
CA LEU A 390 -34.14 -15.97 -16.14
C LEU A 390 -33.95 -16.57 -14.72
N TYR A 391 -35.04 -16.96 -14.05
CA TYR A 391 -34.94 -17.66 -12.76
C TYR A 391 -34.14 -18.94 -12.87
N ASP A 392 -34.41 -19.79 -13.84
CA ASP A 392 -33.71 -21.08 -14.02
C ASP A 392 -32.24 -20.85 -14.33
N MET A 393 -31.92 -19.90 -15.19
CA MET A 393 -30.53 -19.52 -15.51
C MET A 393 -29.78 -18.99 -14.31
N LEU A 394 -30.36 -18.07 -13.54
CA LEU A 394 -29.70 -17.44 -12.39
C LEU A 394 -29.57 -18.39 -11.19
N SER A 395 -30.57 -19.23 -10.95
CA SER A 395 -30.57 -20.21 -9.85
C SER A 395 -29.54 -21.32 -10.03
N ALA A 396 -29.16 -21.64 -11.28
CA ALA A 396 -28.12 -22.61 -11.61
C ALA A 396 -26.69 -22.07 -11.44
N ARG A 397 -26.50 -20.73 -11.37
CA ARG A 397 -25.18 -20.12 -11.22
C ARG A 397 -24.57 -20.41 -9.83
N PRO A 398 -23.26 -20.58 -9.73
CA PRO A 398 -22.56 -20.60 -8.44
C PRO A 398 -22.73 -19.26 -7.70
N LEU A 399 -22.40 -19.18 -6.43
CA LEU A 399 -22.52 -17.93 -5.63
C LEU A 399 -21.67 -16.78 -6.18
N GLY A 400 -20.61 -17.05 -6.93
CA GLY A 400 -19.77 -16.03 -7.57
C GLY A 400 -19.00 -15.14 -6.60
N VAL A 401 -18.85 -15.56 -5.35
CA VAL A 401 -18.04 -14.84 -4.35
C VAL A 401 -16.56 -15.09 -4.59
N GLN A 402 -15.76 -14.06 -4.36
CA GLN A 402 -14.31 -14.17 -4.45
C GLN A 402 -13.73 -14.98 -3.27
N PRO A 403 -12.48 -15.43 -3.37
CA PRO A 403 -11.79 -16.08 -2.26
C PRO A 403 -11.78 -15.21 -1.02
N ARG A 404 -11.95 -15.82 0.16
CA ARG A 404 -11.96 -15.08 1.43
C ARG A 404 -10.64 -14.35 1.63
N GLY A 405 -10.69 -13.07 1.91
CA GLY A 405 -9.51 -12.19 2.10
C GLY A 405 -9.01 -11.50 0.84
N GLY A 406 -9.62 -11.74 -0.34
CA GLY A 406 -9.13 -11.22 -1.63
C GLY A 406 -9.44 -9.75 -1.93
N VAL A 407 -10.30 -9.07 -1.13
CA VAL A 407 -10.90 -7.81 -1.58
C VAL A 407 -10.33 -6.55 -1.01
N ILE A 408 -10.06 -6.55 0.25
CA ILE A 408 -9.43 -5.41 0.91
C ILE A 408 -8.20 -5.96 1.60
N SER A 409 -7.26 -6.38 0.77
CA SER A 409 -5.92 -6.62 1.26
C SER A 409 -5.43 -5.31 1.85
N PRO A 410 -5.11 -5.24 3.15
CA PRO A 410 -4.80 -3.98 3.81
C PRO A 410 -3.49 -3.37 3.29
N GLN A 411 -2.76 -4.05 2.37
CA GLN A 411 -1.45 -3.62 1.87
C GLN A 411 -0.59 -3.08 3.03
N PRO A 412 -0.31 -3.90 4.07
CA PRO A 412 0.06 -3.38 5.38
C PRO A 412 1.34 -2.57 5.35
N ALA A 413 2.30 -2.96 4.51
CA ALA A 413 3.57 -2.26 4.38
C ALA A 413 3.40 -0.86 3.76
N PHE A 414 2.68 -0.76 2.64
CA PHE A 414 2.42 0.52 1.98
C PHE A 414 1.53 1.42 2.84
N MET A 415 0.48 0.88 3.43
CA MET A 415 -0.44 1.62 4.29
C MET A 415 0.20 2.16 5.57
N GLN A 416 1.26 1.51 6.07
CA GLN A 416 2.03 2.07 7.18
C GLN A 416 2.70 3.38 6.76
N MET A 417 3.30 3.46 5.56
CA MET A 417 3.88 4.70 5.03
C MET A 417 2.82 5.77 4.83
N VAL A 418 1.67 5.42 4.24
CA VAL A 418 0.53 6.34 4.05
C VAL A 418 0.10 6.96 5.38
N ARG A 419 -0.07 6.16 6.44
CA ARG A 419 -0.46 6.66 7.77
C ARG A 419 0.58 7.59 8.37
N GLN A 420 1.87 7.25 8.26
CA GLN A 420 2.97 8.09 8.76
C GLN A 420 3.02 9.43 8.03
N GLU A 421 2.85 9.42 6.71
CA GLU A 421 2.87 10.63 5.89
C GLU A 421 1.63 11.49 6.14
N LEU A 422 0.43 10.90 6.26
CA LEU A 422 -0.79 11.60 6.67
C LEU A 422 -0.58 12.32 8.00
N GLN A 423 -0.04 11.63 9.01
CA GLN A 423 0.23 12.22 10.32
C GLN A 423 1.25 13.36 10.22
N ALA A 424 2.29 13.21 9.42
CA ALA A 424 3.33 14.22 9.24
C ALA A 424 2.81 15.48 8.50
N LYS A 425 1.89 15.32 7.53
CA LYS A 425 1.38 16.40 6.68
C LYS A 425 0.15 17.11 7.24
N LEU A 426 -0.75 16.36 7.89
CA LEU A 426 -2.03 16.86 8.38
C LEU A 426 -2.06 17.06 9.92
N GLY A 427 -1.11 16.47 10.66
CA GLY A 427 -1.04 16.56 12.12
C GLY A 427 -2.33 16.10 12.79
N ASP A 428 -2.90 16.94 13.68
CA ASP A 428 -4.14 16.60 14.39
C ASP A 428 -5.40 16.52 13.52
N LYS A 429 -5.38 17.06 12.31
CA LYS A 429 -6.48 16.93 11.33
C LYS A 429 -6.71 15.47 10.91
N VAL A 430 -5.72 14.58 11.08
CA VAL A 430 -5.86 13.13 10.84
C VAL A 430 -6.93 12.49 11.71
N LYS A 431 -7.26 13.08 12.84
CA LYS A 431 -8.28 12.56 13.76
C LYS A 431 -9.72 12.69 13.23
N ASP A 432 -9.96 13.57 12.27
CA ASP A 432 -11.27 13.82 11.64
C ASP A 432 -11.19 13.65 10.12
N LEU A 433 -10.86 12.44 9.67
CA LEU A 433 -10.84 12.07 8.26
C LEU A 433 -12.18 11.44 7.80
N SER A 434 -13.29 11.81 8.43
CA SER A 434 -14.60 11.30 8.05
C SER A 434 -14.96 11.67 6.62
N GLY A 435 -15.25 10.65 5.79
CA GLY A 435 -15.64 10.84 4.39
C GLY A 435 -14.55 11.33 3.43
N VAL A 436 -13.31 11.40 3.90
CA VAL A 436 -12.16 11.89 3.13
C VAL A 436 -11.73 10.88 2.07
N LYS A 437 -11.40 11.37 0.88
CA LYS A 437 -10.76 10.59 -0.20
C LYS A 437 -9.25 10.85 -0.16
N ILE A 438 -8.47 9.78 -0.02
CA ILE A 438 -7.01 9.82 0.01
C ILE A 438 -6.49 9.18 -1.27
N PHE A 439 -5.88 9.98 -2.13
CA PHE A 439 -5.24 9.50 -3.35
C PHE A 439 -3.75 9.30 -3.10
N THR A 440 -3.29 8.10 -3.37
CA THR A 440 -1.91 7.68 -3.13
C THR A 440 -1.13 7.51 -4.43
N THR A 441 0.15 7.23 -4.29
CA THR A 441 1.05 6.90 -5.40
C THR A 441 1.07 5.39 -5.72
N PHE A 442 0.27 4.60 -5.01
CA PHE A 442 0.19 3.14 -5.12
C PHE A 442 -0.11 2.69 -6.54
N ASP A 443 0.76 1.89 -7.11
CA ASP A 443 0.58 1.27 -8.42
C ASP A 443 0.16 -0.18 -8.26
N SER A 444 -1.06 -0.49 -8.68
CA SER A 444 -1.63 -1.83 -8.51
C SER A 444 -0.86 -2.91 -9.27
N VAL A 445 -0.34 -2.59 -10.46
CA VAL A 445 0.45 -3.55 -11.27
C VAL A 445 1.79 -3.83 -10.61
N ALA A 446 2.49 -2.77 -10.19
CA ALA A 446 3.79 -2.91 -9.52
C ALA A 446 3.66 -3.63 -8.18
N GLN A 447 2.61 -3.34 -7.40
CA GLN A 447 2.37 -4.00 -6.12
C GLN A 447 2.06 -5.48 -6.29
N ASP A 448 1.13 -5.83 -7.20
CA ASP A 448 0.77 -7.23 -7.46
C ASP A 448 2.01 -8.03 -7.94
N ALA A 449 2.86 -7.43 -8.78
CA ALA A 449 4.12 -8.01 -9.23
C ALA A 449 5.12 -8.21 -8.08
N ALA A 450 5.25 -7.22 -7.18
CA ALA A 450 6.15 -7.30 -6.02
C ALA A 450 5.70 -8.34 -4.99
N GLU A 451 4.40 -8.40 -4.70
CA GLU A 451 3.83 -9.41 -3.81
C GLU A 451 3.99 -10.82 -4.34
N LYS A 452 3.74 -11.00 -5.63
CA LYS A 452 3.93 -12.29 -6.29
C LYS A 452 5.40 -12.72 -6.30
N ALA A 453 6.32 -11.78 -6.55
CA ALA A 453 7.75 -12.05 -6.49
C ALA A 453 8.20 -12.51 -5.10
N ALA A 454 7.70 -11.90 -4.03
CA ALA A 454 7.99 -12.25 -2.65
C ALA A 454 7.36 -13.60 -2.27
N SER A 455 6.03 -13.74 -2.45
CA SER A 455 5.26 -14.91 -2.00
C SER A 455 5.59 -16.20 -2.75
N GLU A 456 6.01 -16.11 -4.02
CA GLU A 456 6.44 -17.26 -4.81
C GLU A 456 7.97 -17.49 -4.73
N GLY A 457 8.75 -16.40 -4.64
CA GLY A 457 10.21 -16.48 -4.71
C GLY A 457 10.86 -16.93 -3.41
N ILE A 458 10.42 -16.43 -2.27
CA ILE A 458 11.01 -16.77 -0.97
C ILE A 458 10.82 -18.25 -0.61
N PRO A 459 9.65 -18.88 -0.80
CA PRO A 459 9.53 -20.33 -0.59
C PRO A 459 10.50 -21.18 -1.44
N VAL A 460 10.78 -20.76 -2.66
CA VAL A 460 11.79 -21.43 -3.52
C VAL A 460 13.18 -21.33 -2.91
N LEU A 461 13.59 -20.13 -2.45
CA LEU A 461 14.88 -19.94 -1.77
C LEU A 461 14.94 -20.69 -0.44
N LYS A 462 13.88 -20.69 0.35
CA LYS A 462 13.76 -21.49 1.61
C LYS A 462 14.05 -22.97 1.34
N LYS A 463 13.42 -23.53 0.31
CA LYS A 463 13.62 -24.93 -0.08
C LYS A 463 15.05 -25.20 -0.57
N GLN A 464 15.58 -24.33 -1.45
CA GLN A 464 16.92 -24.50 -2.03
C GLN A 464 18.03 -24.42 -0.98
N ARG A 465 17.90 -23.56 0.02
CA ARG A 465 18.92 -23.35 1.05
C ARG A 465 18.66 -24.13 2.34
N LYS A 466 17.50 -24.80 2.44
CA LYS A 466 17.03 -25.50 3.65
C LYS A 466 16.98 -24.57 4.86
N LEU A 467 16.41 -23.36 4.65
CA LEU A 467 16.23 -22.31 5.66
C LEU A 467 14.75 -21.93 5.70
N ALA A 468 14.10 -22.13 6.85
CA ALA A 468 12.65 -21.85 7.00
C ALA A 468 12.35 -20.36 7.23
N ASP A 469 13.31 -19.59 7.74
CA ASP A 469 13.16 -18.23 8.28
C ASP A 469 13.72 -17.12 7.35
N LEU A 470 13.86 -17.42 6.05
CA LEU A 470 14.20 -16.36 5.08
C LEU A 470 13.04 -15.38 4.93
N GLU A 471 13.40 -14.12 4.91
CA GLU A 471 12.49 -12.99 4.74
C GLU A 471 12.96 -12.08 3.59
N THR A 472 12.08 -11.17 3.18
CA THR A 472 12.37 -10.20 2.13
C THR A 472 11.75 -8.84 2.42
N ALA A 473 12.25 -7.83 1.75
CA ALA A 473 11.58 -6.54 1.60
C ALA A 473 11.81 -6.02 0.19
N MET A 474 10.81 -5.35 -0.36
CA MET A 474 10.92 -4.70 -1.66
C MET A 474 10.29 -3.30 -1.60
N VAL A 475 10.98 -2.33 -2.19
CA VAL A 475 10.50 -0.95 -2.37
C VAL A 475 10.66 -0.57 -3.83
N VAL A 476 9.57 -0.19 -4.47
CA VAL A 476 9.54 0.26 -5.86
C VAL A 476 9.21 1.75 -5.88
N VAL A 477 10.04 2.54 -6.52
CA VAL A 477 9.96 4.00 -6.54
C VAL A 477 10.00 4.50 -7.97
N ASP A 478 9.19 5.48 -8.29
CA ASP A 478 9.32 6.21 -9.56
C ASP A 478 10.67 6.93 -9.62
N ARG A 479 11.39 6.71 -10.71
CA ARG A 479 12.75 7.19 -10.91
C ARG A 479 12.89 8.70 -10.81
N PHE A 480 11.91 9.47 -11.28
CA PHE A 480 11.99 10.94 -11.40
C PHE A 480 11.23 11.67 -10.30
N THR A 481 10.05 11.16 -9.93
CA THR A 481 9.15 11.85 -9.00
C THR A 481 9.35 11.46 -7.53
N GLY A 482 10.04 10.34 -7.26
CA GLY A 482 10.19 9.81 -5.90
C GLY A 482 8.92 9.17 -5.34
N GLU A 483 7.86 9.01 -6.15
CA GLU A 483 6.63 8.36 -5.72
C GLU A 483 6.85 6.88 -5.45
N VAL A 484 6.50 6.42 -4.25
CA VAL A 484 6.54 5.00 -3.89
C VAL A 484 5.38 4.28 -4.58
N ARG A 485 5.70 3.43 -5.55
CA ARG A 485 4.72 2.70 -6.36
C ARG A 485 4.25 1.42 -5.72
N ALA A 486 5.17 0.72 -5.03
CA ALA A 486 4.88 -0.54 -4.35
C ALA A 486 5.80 -0.74 -3.14
N MET A 487 5.31 -1.48 -2.14
CA MET A 487 6.08 -1.82 -0.96
C MET A 487 5.68 -3.20 -0.42
N VAL A 488 6.67 -4.05 -0.20
CA VAL A 488 6.51 -5.37 0.43
C VAL A 488 7.38 -5.42 1.68
N GLY A 489 6.80 -5.75 2.82
CA GLY A 489 7.46 -5.75 4.12
C GLY A 489 7.92 -7.12 4.63
N GLY A 490 7.62 -8.22 3.90
CA GLY A 490 7.98 -9.57 4.29
C GLY A 490 7.67 -10.60 3.22
N ALA A 491 8.05 -11.87 3.48
CA ALA A 491 7.77 -13.01 2.61
C ALA A 491 6.27 -13.29 2.48
N GLU A 492 5.49 -12.90 3.47
CA GLU A 492 4.02 -12.93 3.48
C GLU A 492 3.51 -11.48 3.37
N PRO A 493 3.31 -10.95 2.16
CA PRO A 493 3.02 -9.52 1.93
C PRO A 493 1.75 -9.01 2.63
N GLN A 494 0.79 -9.90 2.87
CA GLN A 494 -0.49 -9.57 3.51
C GLN A 494 -0.44 -9.59 5.03
N PHE A 495 0.66 -10.04 5.63
CA PHE A 495 0.81 -10.06 7.07
C PHE A 495 1.07 -8.67 7.63
N ALA A 496 0.16 -8.18 8.48
CA ALA A 496 0.26 -6.88 9.15
C ALA A 496 1.15 -6.98 10.39
N GLY A 497 2.46 -7.13 10.20
CA GLY A 497 3.44 -7.24 11.27
C GLY A 497 4.65 -6.31 11.04
N TYR A 498 5.83 -6.85 11.32
CA TYR A 498 7.08 -6.11 11.16
C TYR A 498 7.36 -5.79 9.68
N ASN A 499 7.33 -4.50 9.35
CA ASN A 499 7.56 -3.99 8.00
C ASN A 499 9.06 -3.77 7.76
N ARG A 500 9.73 -4.76 7.17
CA ARG A 500 11.17 -4.69 6.93
C ARG A 500 11.56 -3.61 5.94
N ALA A 501 10.66 -3.21 5.03
CA ALA A 501 10.93 -2.14 4.08
C ALA A 501 11.19 -0.78 4.76
N MET A 502 10.54 -0.52 5.90
CA MET A 502 10.64 0.75 6.62
C MET A 502 11.39 0.65 7.94
N GLN A 503 11.50 -0.53 8.55
CA GLN A 503 11.96 -0.71 9.93
C GLN A 503 13.26 -1.52 10.05
N ALA A 504 13.55 -2.43 9.10
CA ALA A 504 14.75 -3.25 9.18
C ALA A 504 15.99 -2.47 8.76
N ARG A 505 16.74 -1.98 9.73
CA ARG A 505 18.07 -1.39 9.49
C ARG A 505 19.10 -2.48 9.36
N ARG A 506 19.66 -2.61 8.17
CA ARG A 506 20.61 -3.67 7.81
C ARG A 506 21.84 -3.10 7.14
N SER A 507 22.98 -3.73 7.35
CA SER A 507 24.18 -3.44 6.57
C SER A 507 23.91 -3.61 5.09
N ILE A 508 24.22 -2.58 4.29
CA ILE A 508 23.89 -2.56 2.85
C ILE A 508 24.95 -3.21 1.97
N GLY A 509 26.10 -3.60 2.56
CA GLY A 509 27.18 -4.25 1.82
C GLY A 509 27.62 -3.45 0.60
N SER A 510 27.88 -4.13 -0.50
CA SER A 510 28.36 -3.50 -1.73
C SER A 510 27.40 -2.51 -2.41
N LEU A 511 26.19 -2.29 -1.88
CA LEU A 511 25.33 -1.17 -2.32
C LEU A 511 25.90 0.19 -1.91
N ALA A 512 26.89 0.21 -0.98
CA ALA A 512 27.57 1.45 -0.60
C ALA A 512 28.52 1.98 -1.67
N LYS A 513 29.02 1.11 -2.55
CA LYS A 513 30.09 1.46 -3.50
C LYS A 513 29.71 2.56 -4.48
N PRO A 514 28.52 2.58 -5.14
CA PRO A 514 28.19 3.65 -6.08
C PRO A 514 28.37 5.06 -5.54
N ALA A 515 28.09 5.30 -4.25
CA ALA A 515 28.28 6.62 -3.63
C ALA A 515 29.77 7.03 -3.56
N THR A 516 30.68 6.09 -3.28
CA THR A 516 32.13 6.35 -3.29
C THR A 516 32.61 6.72 -4.69
N TYR A 517 32.14 5.99 -5.73
CA TYR A 517 32.49 6.28 -7.12
C TYR A 517 31.86 7.58 -7.63
N LEU A 518 30.63 7.90 -7.21
CA LEU A 518 29.99 9.18 -7.47
C LEU A 518 30.77 10.33 -6.86
N THR A 519 31.30 10.16 -5.66
CA THR A 519 32.17 11.16 -5.01
C THR A 519 33.42 11.42 -5.82
N ALA A 520 34.07 10.36 -6.32
CA ALA A 520 35.24 10.46 -7.19
C ALA A 520 34.90 11.18 -8.52
N LEU A 521 33.85 10.70 -9.21
CA LEU A 521 33.43 11.23 -10.52
C LEU A 521 32.86 12.66 -10.44
N SER A 522 32.55 13.17 -9.24
CA SER A 522 32.26 14.59 -9.01
C SER A 522 33.51 15.49 -9.03
N GLN A 523 34.70 14.91 -9.20
CA GLN A 523 36.00 15.58 -9.28
C GLN A 523 36.67 15.25 -10.64
N PRO A 524 36.18 15.74 -11.79
CA PRO A 524 36.59 15.31 -13.14
C PRO A 524 38.06 15.60 -13.48
N ASN A 525 38.71 16.51 -12.75
CA ASN A 525 40.12 16.81 -12.94
C ASN A 525 41.05 15.76 -12.29
N GLN A 526 40.54 14.98 -11.32
CA GLN A 526 41.30 13.99 -10.58
C GLN A 526 40.89 12.55 -10.95
N TYR A 527 39.60 12.31 -11.12
CA TYR A 527 39.05 10.97 -11.33
C TYR A 527 38.15 10.90 -12.57
N ARG A 528 38.40 9.91 -13.40
CA ARG A 528 37.62 9.53 -14.58
C ARG A 528 37.41 8.03 -14.60
N LEU A 529 36.55 7.52 -15.45
CA LEU A 529 36.27 6.07 -15.54
C LEU A 529 37.49 5.23 -15.92
N ASN A 530 38.45 5.81 -16.63
CA ASN A 530 39.75 5.19 -17.01
C ASN A 530 40.84 5.38 -15.93
N THR A 531 40.59 6.05 -14.85
CA THR A 531 41.59 6.25 -13.77
C THR A 531 41.95 4.89 -13.16
N TRP A 532 43.26 4.61 -13.05
CA TRP A 532 43.78 3.42 -12.40
C TRP A 532 43.75 3.57 -10.88
N ILE A 533 43.26 2.55 -10.20
CA ILE A 533 43.16 2.48 -8.74
C ILE A 533 43.96 1.27 -8.30
N ALA A 534 44.68 1.40 -7.16
CA ALA A 534 45.42 0.31 -6.57
C ALA A 534 44.52 -0.85 -6.11
N ASP A 535 44.87 -2.06 -6.55
CA ASP A 535 44.27 -3.33 -6.12
C ASP A 535 45.37 -4.23 -5.55
N ALA A 536 45.91 -3.79 -4.41
CA ALA A 536 47.00 -4.45 -3.69
C ALA A 536 46.64 -4.56 -2.19
N PRO A 537 47.22 -5.50 -1.46
CA PRO A 537 46.95 -5.62 0.01
C PRO A 537 47.15 -4.30 0.73
N VAL A 538 46.16 -3.89 1.51
CA VAL A 538 46.18 -2.66 2.30
C VAL A 538 45.80 -2.96 3.76
N THR A 539 46.48 -2.31 4.70
CA THR A 539 46.18 -2.40 6.13
C THR A 539 45.89 -1.00 6.66
N ILE A 540 44.73 -0.77 7.18
CA ILE A 540 44.25 0.50 7.68
C ILE A 540 44.28 0.44 9.21
N ARG A 541 44.90 1.44 9.84
CA ARG A 541 44.87 1.60 11.31
C ARG A 541 43.60 2.37 11.69
N LEU A 542 42.77 1.75 12.51
CA LEU A 542 41.54 2.34 13.01
C LEU A 542 41.79 3.24 14.21
N SER A 543 40.87 4.14 14.52
CA SER A 543 40.96 5.09 15.66
C SER A 543 41.08 4.40 17.03
N ASN A 544 40.59 3.17 17.16
CA ASN A 544 40.70 2.34 18.36
C ASN A 544 42.04 1.58 18.47
N GLY A 545 43.00 1.84 17.56
CA GLY A 545 44.32 1.20 17.53
C GLY A 545 44.33 -0.18 16.84
N GLN A 546 43.20 -0.76 16.49
CA GLN A 546 43.13 -2.00 15.74
C GLN A 546 43.49 -1.77 14.27
N THR A 547 43.86 -2.85 13.57
CA THR A 547 44.12 -2.81 12.15
C THR A 547 43.02 -3.55 11.40
N TRP A 548 42.69 -3.04 10.21
CA TRP A 548 41.71 -3.66 9.30
C TRP A 548 42.37 -3.85 7.94
N SER A 549 42.32 -5.08 7.45
CA SER A 549 42.87 -5.45 6.13
C SER A 549 41.75 -6.01 5.24
N PRO A 550 41.07 -5.17 4.43
CA PRO A 550 40.04 -5.62 3.52
C PRO A 550 40.62 -6.55 2.45
N GLN A 551 39.80 -7.47 1.96
CA GLN A 551 40.12 -8.40 0.90
C GLN A 551 39.07 -8.37 -0.19
N ASN A 552 39.48 -8.67 -1.45
CA ASN A 552 38.52 -8.96 -2.51
C ASN A 552 37.82 -10.29 -2.23
N ASP A 553 36.62 -10.47 -2.78
CA ASP A 553 35.80 -11.68 -2.56
C ASP A 553 36.48 -12.96 -3.06
N ASP A 554 37.27 -12.87 -4.13
CA ASP A 554 38.07 -13.95 -4.72
C ASP A 554 39.47 -14.09 -4.06
N ARG A 555 39.79 -13.21 -3.07
CA ARG A 555 41.09 -13.12 -2.39
C ARG A 555 42.29 -12.90 -3.33
N ARG A 556 42.04 -12.36 -4.52
CA ARG A 556 43.08 -12.06 -5.51
C ARG A 556 43.26 -10.56 -5.64
N PHE A 557 44.45 -10.16 -6.02
CA PHE A 557 44.82 -8.77 -6.28
C PHE A 557 45.41 -8.67 -7.70
N SER A 558 44.98 -7.65 -8.43
CA SER A 558 45.38 -7.40 -9.83
C SER A 558 46.50 -6.33 -9.93
N GLY A 559 46.98 -5.83 -8.81
CA GLY A 559 47.92 -4.70 -8.76
C GLY A 559 47.20 -3.36 -8.95
N GLN A 560 46.60 -3.16 -10.09
CA GLN A 560 45.83 -1.99 -10.44
C GLN A 560 44.57 -2.39 -11.25
N VAL A 561 43.55 -1.61 -11.20
CA VAL A 561 42.30 -1.77 -11.95
C VAL A 561 41.71 -0.40 -12.31
N MET A 562 41.09 -0.27 -13.48
CA MET A 562 40.40 0.98 -13.83
C MET A 562 39.14 1.16 -12.97
N LEU A 563 38.83 2.40 -12.65
CA LEU A 563 37.66 2.78 -11.84
C LEU A 563 36.38 2.13 -12.37
N VAL A 564 36.13 2.17 -13.68
CA VAL A 564 34.98 1.52 -14.32
C VAL A 564 34.89 0.02 -14.03
N ASP A 565 35.99 -0.69 -14.09
CA ASP A 565 36.05 -2.14 -13.90
C ASP A 565 35.96 -2.53 -12.42
N ALA A 566 36.51 -1.70 -11.52
CA ALA A 566 36.42 -1.90 -10.09
C ALA A 566 34.97 -1.84 -9.60
N LEU A 567 34.16 -0.86 -10.08
CA LEU A 567 32.75 -0.78 -9.75
C LEU A 567 31.93 -1.87 -10.45
N THR A 568 32.19 -2.12 -11.74
CA THR A 568 31.51 -3.16 -12.53
C THR A 568 31.65 -4.55 -11.91
N ARG A 569 32.86 -4.88 -11.44
CA ARG A 569 33.17 -6.17 -10.78
C ARG A 569 32.91 -6.13 -9.28
N SER A 570 32.52 -4.96 -8.75
CA SER A 570 32.24 -4.78 -7.31
C SER A 570 33.45 -5.12 -6.41
N MET A 571 34.66 -4.73 -6.80
CA MET A 571 35.90 -5.03 -6.07
C MET A 571 35.96 -4.27 -4.73
N ASN A 572 36.46 -4.92 -3.68
CA ASN A 572 36.49 -4.36 -2.34
C ASN A 572 37.73 -3.45 -2.13
N VAL A 573 38.91 -3.98 -2.41
CA VAL A 573 40.18 -3.27 -2.10
C VAL A 573 40.35 -1.98 -2.91
N PRO A 574 40.08 -1.95 -4.23
CA PRO A 574 40.10 -0.70 -4.99
C PRO A 574 39.10 0.34 -4.46
N THR A 575 37.89 -0.10 -4.06
CA THR A 575 36.90 0.82 -3.46
C THR A 575 37.36 1.44 -2.16
N VAL A 576 38.01 0.64 -1.30
CA VAL A 576 38.56 1.14 -0.04
C VAL A 576 39.70 2.13 -0.31
N ASN A 577 40.63 1.80 -1.20
CA ASN A 577 41.73 2.70 -1.56
C ASN A 577 41.22 4.01 -2.13
N LEU A 578 40.23 3.96 -3.03
CA LEU A 578 39.57 5.16 -3.58
C LEU A 578 38.89 5.99 -2.48
N GLY A 579 38.08 5.36 -1.63
CA GLY A 579 37.35 6.06 -0.58
C GLY A 579 38.24 6.69 0.48
N MET A 580 39.36 6.02 0.81
CA MET A 580 40.39 6.59 1.73
C MET A 580 41.12 7.76 1.09
N ALA A 581 41.43 7.71 -0.22
CA ALA A 581 42.05 8.82 -0.95
C ALA A 581 41.09 10.03 -1.08
N LEU A 582 39.79 9.81 -1.28
CA LEU A 582 38.77 10.87 -1.30
C LEU A 582 38.52 11.51 0.06
N GLY A 583 38.83 10.77 1.15
CA GLY A 583 38.47 11.11 2.51
C GLY A 583 37.03 10.71 2.88
N LEU A 584 36.90 10.04 4.02
CA LEU A 584 35.58 9.57 4.52
C LEU A 584 34.53 10.68 4.66
N PRO A 585 34.85 11.93 5.11
CA PRO A 585 33.89 13.02 5.17
C PRO A 585 33.27 13.36 3.83
N ALA A 586 34.02 13.31 2.72
CA ALA A 586 33.49 13.58 1.36
C ALA A 586 32.50 12.49 0.93
N VAL A 587 32.75 11.22 1.28
CA VAL A 587 31.84 10.12 1.00
C VAL A 587 30.56 10.23 1.87
N VAL A 588 30.68 10.62 3.14
CA VAL A 588 29.54 10.90 4.03
C VAL A 588 28.69 12.06 3.49
N ASP A 589 29.32 13.12 3.01
CA ASP A 589 28.61 14.25 2.38
C ASP A 589 27.80 13.79 1.15
N THR A 590 28.40 12.96 0.31
CA THR A 590 27.69 12.38 -0.84
C THR A 590 26.49 11.56 -0.39
N TRP A 591 26.62 10.69 0.62
CA TRP A 591 25.50 9.93 1.16
C TRP A 591 24.37 10.84 1.69
N THR A 592 24.75 11.93 2.38
CA THR A 592 23.79 12.93 2.87
C THR A 592 23.03 13.60 1.71
N LYS A 593 23.75 13.97 0.65
CA LYS A 593 23.16 14.54 -0.57
C LYS A 593 22.23 13.58 -1.29
N LEU A 594 22.57 12.29 -1.28
CA LEU A 594 21.71 11.23 -1.80
C LEU A 594 20.44 10.98 -0.96
N GLY A 595 20.33 11.57 0.23
CA GLY A 595 19.16 11.51 1.09
C GLY A 595 19.25 10.49 2.23
N ALA A 596 20.43 9.90 2.48
CA ALA A 596 20.60 9.03 3.64
C ALA A 596 20.57 9.84 4.94
N PRO A 597 19.95 9.30 6.03
CA PRO A 597 19.88 10.01 7.31
C PRO A 597 21.26 10.23 7.92
N LYS A 598 21.63 11.48 8.18
CA LYS A 598 22.97 11.86 8.68
C LYS A 598 23.36 11.15 9.98
N ASN A 599 22.40 10.89 10.86
CA ASN A 599 22.59 10.19 12.13
C ASN A 599 22.93 8.68 11.98
N GLN A 600 22.80 8.13 10.77
CA GLN A 600 23.17 6.74 10.45
C GLN A 600 24.53 6.64 9.74
N LEU A 601 25.14 7.78 9.42
CA LEU A 601 26.39 7.84 8.67
C LEU A 601 27.58 8.05 9.62
N ASN A 602 28.31 6.97 9.87
CA ASN A 602 29.55 7.01 10.64
C ASN A 602 30.75 7.01 9.71
N ALA A 603 31.63 8.01 9.82
CA ALA A 603 32.81 8.14 9.00
C ALA A 603 33.93 7.16 9.45
N VAL A 604 33.69 5.87 9.19
CA VAL A 604 34.67 4.78 9.47
C VAL A 604 35.03 4.05 8.16
N PRO A 605 36.26 3.54 8.02
CA PRO A 605 36.70 2.91 6.75
C PRO A 605 35.77 1.79 6.24
N SER A 606 35.17 1.01 7.15
CA SER A 606 34.30 -0.10 6.79
C SER A 606 32.98 0.36 6.16
N MET A 607 32.62 1.66 6.27
CA MET A 607 31.43 2.21 5.57
C MET A 607 31.55 2.09 4.05
N LEU A 608 32.81 2.15 3.52
CA LEU A 608 33.09 2.03 2.08
C LEU A 608 32.66 0.66 1.51
N LEU A 609 32.59 -0.36 2.35
CA LEU A 609 32.10 -1.69 2.02
C LEU A 609 30.70 -1.98 2.58
N GLY A 610 30.01 -0.95 3.05
CA GLY A 610 28.61 -1.02 3.43
C GLY A 610 28.33 -1.38 4.89
N ALA A 611 29.27 -1.13 5.81
CA ALA A 611 28.99 -1.10 7.25
C ALA A 611 28.14 0.16 7.58
N LEU A 612 27.07 0.35 6.83
CA LEU A 612 26.02 1.36 6.96
C LEU A 612 24.70 0.64 7.17
N ASN A 613 24.02 0.92 8.27
CA ASN A 613 22.74 0.29 8.58
C ASN A 613 21.59 1.18 8.10
N LEU A 614 21.06 0.88 6.91
CA LEU A 614 19.95 1.58 6.31
C LEU A 614 18.76 0.66 6.12
N THR A 615 17.57 1.25 6.13
CA THR A 615 16.34 0.54 5.74
C THR A 615 16.22 0.49 4.21
N PRO A 616 15.48 -0.49 3.64
CA PRO A 616 15.23 -0.54 2.20
C PRO A 616 14.70 0.76 1.60
N ILE A 617 13.82 1.48 2.30
CA ILE A 617 13.29 2.76 1.82
C ILE A 617 14.36 3.87 1.82
N GLU A 618 15.26 3.90 2.79
CA GLU A 618 16.38 4.86 2.82
C GLU A 618 17.38 4.57 1.70
N VAL A 619 17.62 3.29 1.41
CA VAL A 619 18.42 2.88 0.23
C VAL A 619 17.72 3.28 -1.07
N ALA A 620 16.39 3.12 -1.15
CA ALA A 620 15.61 3.53 -2.32
C ALA A 620 15.72 5.03 -2.59
N GLN A 621 15.73 5.87 -1.55
CA GLN A 621 15.97 7.31 -1.71
C GLN A 621 17.33 7.62 -2.34
N ALA A 622 18.37 6.97 -1.86
CA ALA A 622 19.73 7.21 -2.38
C ALA A 622 19.86 6.78 -3.85
N PHE A 623 19.33 5.61 -4.19
CA PHE A 623 19.37 5.11 -5.56
C PHE A 623 18.41 5.85 -6.51
N GLN A 624 17.28 6.38 -6.01
CA GLN A 624 16.42 7.29 -6.77
C GLN A 624 17.21 8.53 -7.21
N THR A 625 17.97 9.14 -6.32
CA THR A 625 18.78 10.33 -6.63
C THR A 625 19.84 10.03 -7.70
N ILE A 626 20.51 8.89 -7.63
CA ILE A 626 21.47 8.47 -8.67
C ILE A 626 20.74 8.23 -10.00
N ALA A 627 19.66 7.48 -9.96
CA ALA A 627 18.91 7.02 -11.13
C ALA A 627 18.24 8.16 -11.89
N SER A 628 17.84 9.24 -11.22
CA SER A 628 17.25 10.45 -11.84
C SER A 628 18.28 11.40 -12.45
N GLY A 629 19.55 10.97 -12.53
CA GLY A 629 20.64 11.83 -13.02
C GLY A 629 21.08 12.89 -12.00
N GLY A 630 20.96 12.59 -10.70
CA GLY A 630 21.43 13.45 -9.61
C GLY A 630 20.36 14.38 -9.02
N ASN A 631 19.10 14.21 -9.40
CA ASN A 631 17.98 14.98 -8.84
C ASN A 631 17.34 14.19 -7.69
N ARG A 632 17.39 14.71 -6.47
CA ARG A 632 16.74 14.10 -5.32
C ARG A 632 15.27 14.52 -5.27
N ALA A 633 14.37 13.57 -5.45
CA ALA A 633 12.94 13.73 -5.19
C ALA A 633 12.61 13.02 -3.85
N PRO A 634 12.09 13.72 -2.84
CA PRO A 634 11.68 13.08 -1.59
C PRO A 634 10.66 11.98 -1.84
N LEU A 635 10.87 10.81 -1.22
CA LEU A 635 9.94 9.69 -1.38
C LEU A 635 8.60 10.01 -0.73
N SER A 636 7.51 9.76 -1.45
CA SER A 636 6.14 10.02 -1.01
C SER A 636 5.18 8.91 -1.43
N ALA A 637 4.23 8.59 -0.55
CA ALA A 637 3.11 7.70 -0.80
C ALA A 637 1.79 8.45 -1.04
N LEU A 638 1.73 9.76 -0.75
CA LEU A 638 0.53 10.58 -0.86
C LEU A 638 0.57 11.50 -2.10
N ARG A 639 -0.55 11.58 -2.80
CA ARG A 639 -0.81 12.53 -3.89
C ARG A 639 -1.70 13.68 -3.44
N SER A 640 -2.89 13.36 -2.97
CA SER A 640 -3.84 14.35 -2.48
C SER A 640 -4.78 13.77 -1.43
N VAL A 641 -5.31 14.65 -0.60
CA VAL A 641 -6.31 14.36 0.42
C VAL A 641 -7.44 15.36 0.25
N ILE A 642 -8.65 14.86 0.01
CA ILE A 642 -9.81 15.67 -0.35
C ILE A 642 -10.94 15.37 0.61
N ALA A 643 -11.50 16.39 1.22
CA ALA A 643 -12.66 16.29 2.10
C ALA A 643 -13.92 15.89 1.31
N GLU A 644 -14.97 15.47 2.02
CA GLU A 644 -16.26 15.06 1.44
C GLU A 644 -16.90 16.19 0.60
N ASP A 645 -16.71 17.45 1.02
CA ASP A 645 -17.21 18.64 0.32
C ASP A 645 -16.40 19.05 -0.91
N GLY A 646 -15.31 18.34 -1.21
CA GLY A 646 -14.38 18.64 -2.30
C GLY A 646 -13.24 19.56 -1.92
N THR A 647 -13.14 20.00 -0.67
CA THR A 647 -12.02 20.83 -0.19
C THR A 647 -10.72 20.04 -0.23
N VAL A 648 -9.68 20.59 -0.86
CA VAL A 648 -8.35 19.99 -0.89
C VAL A 648 -7.64 20.24 0.44
N LEU A 649 -7.48 19.19 1.24
CA LEU A 649 -6.78 19.25 2.54
C LEU A 649 -5.25 19.16 2.38
N TYR A 650 -4.81 18.44 1.36
CA TYR A 650 -3.40 18.27 1.00
C TYR A 650 -3.26 17.96 -0.48
N GLN A 651 -2.24 18.55 -1.10
CA GLN A 651 -1.84 18.25 -2.48
C GLN A 651 -0.32 18.20 -2.53
N SER A 652 0.22 17.09 -3.05
CA SER A 652 1.65 16.93 -3.30
C SER A 652 1.98 17.32 -4.73
N TYR A 653 3.06 18.09 -4.85
CA TYR A 653 3.69 18.34 -6.14
C TYR A 653 5.11 17.79 -6.05
N PRO A 654 5.47 16.79 -6.87
CA PRO A 654 6.83 16.25 -6.89
C PRO A 654 7.83 17.39 -7.16
N GLN A 655 8.73 17.61 -6.21
CA GLN A 655 9.80 18.59 -6.34
C GLN A 655 11.13 17.86 -6.23
N ALA A 656 11.86 17.86 -7.34
CA ALA A 656 13.21 17.30 -7.37
C ALA A 656 14.23 18.43 -7.34
N GLU A 657 15.25 18.33 -6.51
CA GLU A 657 16.35 19.27 -6.41
C GLU A 657 17.65 18.62 -6.88
N ARG A 658 18.49 19.42 -7.57
CA ARG A 658 19.82 18.95 -7.93
C ARG A 658 20.66 18.71 -6.67
N ALA A 659 20.94 17.43 -6.35
CA ALA A 659 21.68 17.04 -5.16
C ALA A 659 23.17 16.79 -5.47
N VAL A 660 23.46 16.23 -6.66
CA VAL A 660 24.82 15.92 -7.12
C VAL A 660 24.96 16.29 -8.60
N PRO A 661 26.20 16.50 -9.13
CA PRO A 661 26.40 16.85 -10.53
C PRO A 661 25.80 15.82 -11.49
N ALA A 662 25.11 16.29 -12.52
CA ALA A 662 24.45 15.43 -13.51
C ALA A 662 25.43 14.51 -14.21
N GLN A 663 26.62 15.01 -14.53
CA GLN A 663 27.68 14.29 -15.20
C GLN A 663 28.19 13.11 -14.37
N ALA A 664 28.43 13.35 -13.08
CA ALA A 664 28.89 12.32 -12.14
C ALA A 664 27.81 11.24 -11.93
N ALA A 665 26.54 11.66 -11.76
CA ALA A 665 25.40 10.74 -11.66
C ALA A 665 25.24 9.90 -12.93
N TYR A 666 25.33 10.54 -14.11
CA TYR A 666 25.28 9.85 -15.41
C TYR A 666 26.37 8.76 -15.53
N MET A 667 27.64 9.11 -15.27
CA MET A 667 28.76 8.16 -15.36
C MET A 667 28.63 7.03 -14.35
N THR A 668 28.11 7.32 -13.15
CA THR A 668 27.84 6.30 -12.13
C THR A 668 26.74 5.35 -12.58
N LEU A 669 25.62 5.89 -13.09
CA LEU A 669 24.49 5.09 -13.58
C LEU A 669 24.88 4.28 -14.84
N TRP A 670 25.63 4.87 -15.76
CA TRP A 670 26.20 4.18 -16.91
C TRP A 670 27.11 3.00 -16.47
N THR A 671 27.92 3.21 -15.45
CA THR A 671 28.75 2.12 -14.90
C THR A 671 27.89 1.03 -14.24
N MET A 672 26.78 1.39 -13.63
CA MET A 672 25.81 0.44 -13.10
C MET A 672 25.09 -0.35 -14.22
N GLN A 673 24.94 0.19 -15.44
CA GLN A 673 24.55 -0.62 -16.60
C GLN A 673 25.62 -1.66 -16.93
N GLN A 674 26.94 -1.30 -16.83
CA GLN A 674 28.02 -2.26 -17.03
C GLN A 674 28.01 -3.39 -15.99
N VAL A 675 27.57 -3.13 -14.75
CA VAL A 675 27.37 -4.17 -13.72
C VAL A 675 26.38 -5.22 -14.19
N VAL A 676 25.28 -4.79 -14.83
CA VAL A 676 24.23 -5.70 -15.35
C VAL A 676 24.67 -6.36 -16.67
N GLN A 677 25.38 -5.65 -17.54
CA GLN A 677 25.81 -6.19 -18.84
C GLN A 677 26.93 -7.24 -18.72
N ARG A 678 27.96 -6.95 -17.93
CA ARG A 678 29.19 -7.75 -17.87
C ARG A 678 29.76 -8.01 -16.46
N GLY A 679 29.13 -7.42 -15.43
CA GLY A 679 29.57 -7.52 -14.03
C GLY A 679 28.83 -8.58 -13.20
N THR A 680 28.61 -8.27 -11.94
CA THR A 680 27.96 -9.16 -10.96
C THR A 680 26.48 -9.41 -11.26
N GLY A 681 25.84 -8.55 -12.05
CA GLY A 681 24.46 -8.67 -12.49
C GLY A 681 24.24 -9.28 -13.88
N ARG A 682 25.29 -9.85 -14.53
CA ARG A 682 25.26 -10.30 -15.94
C ARG A 682 24.13 -11.29 -16.28
N GLN A 683 23.66 -12.08 -15.32
CA GLN A 683 22.54 -12.99 -15.55
C GLN A 683 21.23 -12.23 -15.84
N LEU A 684 21.04 -11.08 -15.21
CA LEU A 684 19.90 -10.20 -15.47
C LEU A 684 20.02 -9.56 -16.87
N GLY A 685 21.22 -9.05 -17.24
CA GLY A 685 21.48 -8.49 -18.57
C GLY A 685 21.29 -9.50 -19.70
N ALA A 686 21.74 -10.73 -19.52
CA ALA A 686 21.54 -11.81 -20.48
C ALA A 686 20.04 -12.18 -20.66
N LYS A 687 19.24 -12.06 -19.61
CA LYS A 687 17.80 -12.34 -19.66
C LYS A 687 17.00 -11.20 -20.33
N TYR A 688 17.46 -9.96 -20.21
CA TYR A 688 16.78 -8.75 -20.72
C TYR A 688 17.73 -7.85 -21.52
N PRO A 689 18.29 -8.34 -22.65
CA PRO A 689 19.38 -7.64 -23.36
C PRO A 689 18.96 -6.28 -23.94
N GLY A 690 17.70 -6.14 -24.40
CA GLY A 690 17.18 -4.92 -25.01
C GLY A 690 16.78 -3.82 -24.01
N LEU A 691 16.76 -4.12 -22.71
CA LEU A 691 16.29 -3.17 -21.71
C LEU A 691 17.40 -2.27 -21.15
N HIS A 692 18.65 -2.57 -21.40
CA HIS A 692 19.80 -1.78 -20.90
C HIS A 692 19.76 -1.46 -19.42
N LEU A 693 19.22 -2.39 -18.59
CA LEU A 693 19.02 -2.19 -17.16
C LEU A 693 20.32 -1.81 -16.45
N ALA A 694 20.21 -0.96 -15.45
CA ALA A 694 21.28 -0.71 -14.49
C ALA A 694 21.00 -1.42 -13.16
N GLY A 695 22.04 -1.71 -12.40
CA GLY A 695 21.84 -2.30 -11.08
C GLY A 695 23.12 -2.48 -10.29
N LYS A 696 22.94 -2.84 -9.02
CA LYS A 696 24.03 -3.15 -8.10
C LYS A 696 23.65 -4.29 -7.16
N THR A 697 24.49 -5.31 -7.09
CA THR A 697 24.39 -6.38 -6.11
C THR A 697 25.02 -5.95 -4.79
N GLY A 698 24.44 -6.37 -3.68
CA GLY A 698 24.98 -6.24 -2.33
C GLY A 698 25.01 -7.59 -1.62
N THR A 699 26.10 -7.86 -0.94
CA THR A 699 26.26 -9.01 -0.05
C THR A 699 27.04 -8.53 1.15
N THR A 700 26.60 -8.85 2.35
CA THR A 700 27.32 -8.52 3.58
C THR A 700 28.23 -9.68 4.02
N ASN A 701 29.11 -9.41 4.95
CA ASN A 701 30.00 -10.43 5.52
C ASN A 701 29.20 -11.65 5.99
N ASN A 702 29.73 -12.83 5.78
CA ASN A 702 29.13 -14.12 6.12
C ASN A 702 27.77 -14.35 5.44
N ASN A 703 27.43 -13.61 4.37
CA ASN A 703 26.18 -13.75 3.63
C ASN A 703 24.93 -13.57 4.51
N VAL A 704 24.96 -12.66 5.49
CA VAL A 704 23.85 -12.38 6.39
C VAL A 704 22.72 -11.69 5.65
N ASP A 705 23.06 -10.64 4.88
CA ASP A 705 22.12 -9.87 4.07
C ASP A 705 22.49 -9.93 2.60
N THR A 706 21.50 -10.04 1.76
CA THR A 706 21.65 -9.90 0.32
C THR A 706 20.76 -8.78 -0.19
N TRP A 707 21.30 -7.97 -1.10
CA TRP A 707 20.64 -6.81 -1.65
C TRP A 707 20.74 -6.78 -3.16
N PHE A 708 19.75 -6.15 -3.77
CA PHE A 708 19.82 -5.75 -5.16
C PHE A 708 19.10 -4.41 -5.36
N ALA A 709 19.79 -3.46 -5.97
CA ALA A 709 19.22 -2.23 -6.49
C ALA A 709 19.09 -2.39 -8.01
N GLY A 710 17.87 -2.50 -8.51
CA GLY A 710 17.56 -2.59 -9.94
C GLY A 710 16.94 -1.29 -10.46
N ILE A 711 17.34 -0.88 -11.66
CA ILE A 711 16.89 0.38 -12.27
C ILE A 711 16.53 0.08 -13.72
N ASP A 712 15.28 0.43 -14.08
CA ASP A 712 14.81 0.49 -15.45
C ASP A 712 14.53 1.92 -15.91
N GLY A 713 13.89 2.14 -17.04
CA GLY A 713 13.62 3.47 -17.58
C GLY A 713 12.69 4.31 -16.71
N SER A 714 11.83 3.68 -15.90
CA SER A 714 10.78 4.34 -15.12
C SER A 714 10.93 4.17 -13.59
N GLN A 715 11.57 3.09 -13.13
CA GLN A 715 11.53 2.68 -11.73
C GLN A 715 12.92 2.37 -11.15
N VAL A 716 13.01 2.57 -9.84
CA VAL A 716 14.09 2.08 -8.98
C VAL A 716 13.48 1.07 -8.02
N THR A 717 14.02 -0.14 -8.01
CA THR A 717 13.54 -1.22 -7.15
C THR A 717 14.65 -1.69 -6.22
N ILE A 718 14.44 -1.55 -4.93
CA ILE A 718 15.34 -2.08 -3.91
C ILE A 718 14.77 -3.37 -3.37
N THR A 719 15.54 -4.42 -3.43
CA THR A 719 15.20 -5.76 -2.89
C THR A 719 16.22 -6.19 -1.86
N TRP A 720 15.75 -6.65 -0.71
CA TRP A 720 16.52 -7.26 0.36
C TRP A 720 16.02 -8.67 0.61
N VAL A 721 16.94 -9.60 0.86
CA VAL A 721 16.65 -10.95 1.37
C VAL A 721 17.63 -11.26 2.50
N GLY A 722 17.09 -11.64 3.64
CA GLY A 722 17.86 -11.89 4.85
C GLY A 722 17.08 -12.74 5.87
N ARG A 723 17.56 -12.75 7.10
CA ARG A 723 16.91 -13.41 8.26
C ARG A 723 16.83 -12.43 9.41
N ASP A 724 15.71 -12.40 10.14
CA ASP A 724 15.52 -11.45 11.24
C ASP A 724 16.50 -11.66 12.39
N ASN A 725 17.00 -12.87 12.55
CA ASN A 725 17.97 -13.26 13.58
C ASN A 725 19.44 -12.98 13.21
N ASN A 726 19.73 -12.28 12.11
CA ASN A 726 21.06 -11.96 11.61
C ASN A 726 21.96 -13.19 11.33
N GLN A 727 21.38 -14.37 11.09
CA GLN A 727 22.15 -15.56 10.75
C GLN A 727 22.41 -15.62 9.23
N PRO A 728 23.48 -16.31 8.78
CA PRO A 728 23.81 -16.45 7.38
C PRO A 728 22.67 -17.02 6.53
N THR A 729 22.43 -16.41 5.36
CA THR A 729 21.44 -16.86 4.38
C THR A 729 21.96 -17.92 3.42
N LYS A 730 23.30 -18.06 3.31
CA LYS A 730 23.96 -18.88 2.30
C LYS A 730 23.64 -18.39 0.86
N LEU A 731 23.29 -17.13 0.69
CA LEU A 731 22.96 -16.48 -0.57
C LEU A 731 23.93 -15.32 -0.84
N TYR A 732 24.14 -15.01 -2.11
CA TYR A 732 24.77 -13.77 -2.58
C TYR A 732 23.72 -12.83 -3.14
N GLY A 733 24.05 -11.57 -3.35
CA GLY A 733 23.12 -10.60 -3.96
C GLY A 733 22.52 -11.09 -5.26
N ALA A 734 23.31 -11.74 -6.11
CA ALA A 734 22.86 -12.31 -7.39
C ALA A 734 21.91 -13.51 -7.22
N SER A 735 22.13 -14.39 -6.25
CA SER A 735 21.32 -15.60 -6.03
C SER A 735 20.17 -15.42 -5.03
N GLY A 736 20.21 -14.35 -4.23
CA GLY A 736 19.17 -13.96 -3.27
C GLY A 736 18.29 -12.83 -3.83
N ALA A 737 18.59 -11.60 -3.45
CA ALA A 737 17.75 -10.42 -3.75
C ALA A 737 17.53 -10.20 -5.27
N MET A 738 18.54 -10.36 -6.12
CA MET A 738 18.39 -10.21 -7.57
C MET A 738 17.44 -11.27 -8.15
N SER A 739 17.39 -12.47 -7.59
CA SER A 739 16.47 -13.52 -8.07
C SER A 739 15.00 -13.16 -7.78
N ILE A 740 14.71 -12.47 -6.68
CA ILE A 740 13.38 -11.93 -6.36
C ILE A 740 13.07 -10.76 -7.31
N TYR A 741 14.01 -9.84 -7.54
CA TYR A 741 13.86 -8.77 -8.52
C TYR A 741 13.56 -9.30 -9.93
N GLN A 742 14.22 -10.36 -10.39
CA GLN A 742 13.92 -10.99 -11.67
C GLN A 742 12.48 -11.52 -11.77
N ARG A 743 11.92 -12.02 -10.66
CA ARG A 743 10.51 -12.45 -10.61
C ARG A 743 9.57 -11.24 -10.66
N TYR A 744 9.94 -10.15 -10.01
CA TYR A 744 9.21 -8.89 -10.11
C TYR A 744 9.14 -8.42 -11.58
N LEU A 745 10.27 -8.32 -12.27
CA LEU A 745 10.32 -7.93 -13.68
C LEU A 745 9.50 -8.86 -14.59
N ALA A 746 9.46 -10.15 -14.30
CA ALA A 746 8.70 -11.12 -15.11
C ALA A 746 7.17 -10.95 -14.97
N ASN A 747 6.70 -10.24 -13.94
CA ASN A 747 5.28 -10.01 -13.70
C ASN A 747 4.81 -8.57 -14.04
N GLN A 748 5.70 -7.76 -14.62
CA GLN A 748 5.37 -6.43 -15.15
C GLN A 748 6.08 -6.19 -16.48
N THR A 749 5.92 -5.02 -17.08
CA THR A 749 6.64 -4.62 -18.28
C THR A 749 7.68 -3.58 -17.89
N PRO A 750 8.97 -3.98 -17.79
CA PRO A 750 10.04 -3.03 -17.50
C PRO A 750 10.30 -2.12 -18.72
N THR A 751 10.54 -0.85 -18.44
CA THR A 751 10.85 0.15 -19.47
C THR A 751 12.35 0.13 -19.81
N PRO A 752 12.77 0.21 -21.08
CA PRO A 752 14.18 0.33 -21.44
C PRO A 752 14.83 1.54 -20.77
N LEU A 753 16.02 1.34 -20.19
CA LEU A 753 16.77 2.42 -19.56
C LEU A 753 17.63 3.17 -20.58
N VAL A 754 17.09 4.24 -21.13
CA VAL A 754 17.80 5.18 -21.96
C VAL A 754 18.37 6.29 -21.10
N LEU A 755 19.68 6.54 -21.18
CA LEU A 755 20.35 7.59 -20.42
C LEU A 755 20.48 8.86 -21.28
N THR A 756 19.97 9.99 -20.78
CA THR A 756 20.20 11.29 -21.40
C THR A 756 21.61 11.76 -21.07
N VAL A 757 22.43 12.00 -22.09
CA VAL A 757 23.82 12.47 -21.92
C VAL A 757 23.78 13.93 -21.44
N PRO A 758 24.36 14.26 -20.27
CA PRO A 758 24.46 15.64 -19.81
C PRO A 758 25.44 16.46 -20.66
N GLU A 759 25.32 17.79 -20.56
CA GLU A 759 26.29 18.71 -21.11
C GLU A 759 27.72 18.41 -20.61
N ASP A 760 28.74 18.60 -21.44
CA ASP A 760 30.15 18.33 -21.16
C ASP A 760 30.50 16.84 -20.96
N VAL A 761 29.60 15.91 -21.27
CA VAL A 761 29.92 14.48 -21.29
C VAL A 761 30.02 14.01 -22.74
N VAL A 762 31.15 13.41 -23.06
CA VAL A 762 31.43 12.86 -24.41
C VAL A 762 31.96 11.45 -24.28
N ASP A 763 31.69 10.62 -25.29
CA ASP A 763 32.29 9.28 -25.38
C ASP A 763 33.67 9.35 -26.02
N MET A 764 34.68 8.80 -25.34
CA MET A 764 36.05 8.80 -25.83
C MET A 764 36.63 7.38 -25.88
N GLY A 765 37.41 7.08 -26.93
CA GLY A 765 38.17 5.84 -27.06
C GLY A 765 39.27 5.74 -26.00
N VAL A 766 39.49 4.52 -25.47
CA VAL A 766 40.52 4.23 -24.48
C VAL A 766 41.37 3.04 -24.95
N ASP A 767 42.69 3.17 -24.90
CA ASP A 767 43.63 2.10 -25.22
C ASP A 767 43.79 1.03 -24.12
N SER A 768 44.63 0.04 -24.35
CA SER A 768 44.91 -1.03 -23.35
C SER A 768 45.57 -0.52 -22.06
N ASN A 769 46.23 0.61 -22.13
CA ASN A 769 46.94 1.22 -20.98
C ASN A 769 46.05 2.22 -20.21
N GLY A 770 44.85 2.44 -20.74
CA GLY A 770 43.93 3.40 -20.12
C GLY A 770 44.07 4.83 -20.62
N ASN A 771 44.85 5.12 -21.65
CA ASN A 771 44.99 6.43 -22.23
C ASN A 771 43.84 6.73 -23.20
N PHE A 772 43.38 7.97 -23.20
CA PHE A 772 42.42 8.42 -24.21
C PHE A 772 43.11 8.50 -25.56
N VAL A 773 42.40 8.11 -26.63
CA VAL A 773 42.87 8.18 -28.00
C VAL A 773 41.89 8.94 -28.86
N CYS A 774 42.41 9.74 -29.82
CA CYS A 774 41.62 10.58 -30.72
C CYS A 774 40.88 9.76 -31.79
N SER A 775 41.34 8.56 -32.09
CA SER A 775 40.70 7.64 -33.02
C SER A 775 40.95 6.19 -32.62
N GLY A 776 39.95 5.32 -32.81
CA GLY A 776 40.05 3.94 -32.40
C GLY A 776 39.94 3.75 -30.90
N GLY A 777 40.62 2.75 -30.33
CA GLY A 777 40.57 2.38 -28.93
C GLY A 777 39.96 0.99 -28.72
N MET A 778 40.28 0.35 -27.58
CA MET A 778 39.73 -0.98 -27.22
C MET A 778 38.31 -0.91 -26.72
N ARG A 779 37.93 0.24 -26.14
CA ARG A 779 36.57 0.48 -25.63
C ARG A 779 36.28 1.98 -25.60
N SER A 780 35.01 2.37 -25.62
CA SER A 780 34.55 3.75 -25.42
C SER A 780 34.06 3.93 -24.00
N LEU A 781 34.40 5.05 -23.37
CA LEU A 781 33.94 5.46 -22.04
C LEU A 781 33.40 6.89 -22.07
N PRO A 782 32.30 7.16 -21.33
CA PRO A 782 31.86 8.53 -21.16
C PRO A 782 32.83 9.31 -20.25
N VAL A 783 33.10 10.54 -20.61
CA VAL A 783 34.05 11.42 -19.95
C VAL A 783 33.45 12.78 -19.76
N TRP A 784 33.53 13.31 -18.57
CA TRP A 784 33.17 14.70 -18.27
C TRP A 784 34.35 15.61 -18.57
N THR A 785 34.27 16.34 -19.65
CA THR A 785 35.28 17.29 -20.11
C THR A 785 34.74 18.33 -21.09
N THR A 786 35.22 19.55 -21.01
CA THR A 786 35.01 20.63 -21.99
C THR A 786 36.05 20.64 -23.09
N GLN A 787 37.12 19.80 -23.00
CA GLN A 787 38.26 19.80 -23.92
C GLN A 787 38.64 18.37 -24.37
N PRO A 788 37.78 17.68 -25.11
CA PRO A 788 38.03 16.29 -25.51
C PRO A 788 39.30 16.15 -26.40
N ASP A 789 39.56 17.10 -27.31
CA ASP A 789 40.71 17.08 -28.17
C ASP A 789 42.04 17.22 -27.43
N ALA A 790 42.04 17.99 -26.35
CA ALA A 790 43.24 18.12 -25.51
C ALA A 790 43.52 16.85 -24.74
N LEU A 791 42.46 16.18 -24.22
CA LEU A 791 42.61 14.91 -23.49
C LEU A 791 43.10 13.79 -24.39
N CYS A 792 42.59 13.63 -25.63
CA CYS A 792 43.03 12.55 -26.51
C CYS A 792 44.45 12.76 -26.99
N ARG A 793 44.87 14.00 -27.36
CA ARG A 793 46.25 14.33 -27.72
C ARG A 793 47.23 14.09 -26.58
N GLN A 794 46.86 14.43 -25.35
CA GLN A 794 47.66 14.12 -24.16
C GLN A 794 47.82 12.61 -23.99
N GLY A 795 46.75 11.83 -24.21
CA GLY A 795 46.79 10.37 -24.13
C GLY A 795 47.69 9.73 -25.16
N GLU A 796 47.61 10.21 -26.44
CA GLU A 796 48.49 9.73 -27.51
C GLU A 796 49.98 10.06 -27.22
N MET A 797 50.29 11.23 -26.68
CA MET A 797 51.65 11.55 -26.24
C MET A 797 52.14 10.60 -25.16
N MET A 798 51.31 10.28 -24.18
CA MET A 798 51.66 9.30 -23.12
C MET A 798 51.86 7.89 -23.70
N GLN A 799 51.04 7.46 -24.64
CA GLN A 799 51.18 6.19 -25.34
C GLN A 799 52.53 6.12 -26.09
N GLN A 800 52.88 7.17 -26.83
CA GLN A 800 54.19 7.25 -27.51
C GLN A 800 55.39 7.18 -26.55
N GLN A 801 55.32 7.88 -25.41
CA GLN A 801 56.37 7.83 -24.39
C GLN A 801 56.48 6.41 -23.77
N GLN A 802 55.38 5.73 -23.54
CA GLN A 802 55.36 4.36 -23.01
C GLN A 802 55.97 3.37 -24.01
N LEU A 803 55.66 3.50 -25.30
CA LEU A 803 56.25 2.69 -26.38
C LEU A 803 57.76 2.91 -26.44
N GLN A 804 58.23 4.16 -26.42
CA GLN A 804 59.67 4.49 -26.42
C GLN A 804 60.39 3.90 -25.20
N GLN A 805 59.76 3.93 -24.03
CA GLN A 805 60.32 3.31 -22.82
C GLN A 805 60.35 1.78 -22.90
N GLN A 806 59.37 1.14 -23.53
CA GLN A 806 59.35 -0.30 -23.78
C GLN A 806 60.40 -0.70 -24.78
N GLU A 807 60.57 0.07 -25.86
CA GLU A 807 61.65 -0.13 -26.85
C GLU A 807 63.03 0.05 -26.23
N ALA A 808 63.24 1.05 -25.39
CA ALA A 808 64.49 1.27 -24.67
C ALA A 808 64.83 0.16 -23.65
N LYS A 809 63.82 -0.55 -23.11
CA LYS A 809 63.98 -1.71 -22.21
C LYS A 809 64.15 -3.04 -22.93
N ASN A 810 63.99 -3.06 -24.26
CA ASN A 810 64.10 -4.29 -25.02
C ASN A 810 65.59 -4.69 -25.19
N PRO A 811 66.04 -5.86 -24.69
CA PRO A 811 67.49 -6.25 -24.72
C PRO A 811 68.05 -6.34 -26.11
N PHE A 812 67.24 -6.50 -27.16
CA PHE A 812 67.66 -6.59 -28.55
C PHE A 812 68.12 -5.27 -29.14
N ASN A 813 67.74 -4.09 -28.63
CA ASN A 813 68.21 -2.80 -29.10
C ASN A 813 69.52 -2.35 -28.44
N GLN A 814 69.98 -3.02 -27.40
CA GLN A 814 71.25 -2.71 -26.70
C GLN A 814 72.49 -3.33 -27.41
N SER A 815 72.30 -4.22 -28.44
CA SER A 815 73.44 -4.84 -29.17
C SER A 815 73.92 -4.07 -30.37
N GLY A 816 73.28 -2.92 -30.73
CA GLY A 816 73.61 -2.14 -31.91
C GLY A 816 74.51 -0.89 -31.67
N GLN A 817 74.75 -0.48 -30.44
CA GLN A 817 75.53 0.72 -30.04
C GLN A 817 76.76 0.47 -29.19
N LYS A 818 77.51 -0.61 -29.41
CA LYS A 818 78.86 -0.73 -28.88
C LYS A 818 79.86 -0.62 -30.01
N GLN A 819 80.07 0.57 -30.49
CA GLN A 819 81.32 1.04 -31.10
C GLN A 819 81.24 2.56 -31.39
N GLN A 820 81.63 3.32 -30.37
CA GLN A 820 82.52 4.46 -30.47
C GLN A 820 82.67 5.08 -29.08
N GLN A 821 83.92 4.78 -28.56
CA GLN A 821 84.42 5.35 -27.35
C GLN A 821 84.62 6.85 -27.54
N GLN A 822 84.28 7.58 -26.50
CA GLN A 822 85.15 8.61 -25.90
C GLN A 822 84.66 8.95 -24.51
N GLN A 823 85.63 9.13 -23.59
CA GLN A 823 85.64 9.21 -22.16
C GLN A 823 84.83 10.40 -21.59
N PRO A 824 84.52 10.34 -20.31
CA PRO A 824 83.51 11.12 -19.64
C PRO A 824 83.90 12.47 -19.07
N PRO A 825 82.93 13.31 -18.66
CA PRO A 825 83.03 13.89 -17.35
C PRO A 825 81.85 13.53 -16.45
N LYS A 826 82.19 13.32 -15.21
CA LYS A 826 81.35 13.15 -14.06
C LYS A 826 80.30 14.25 -13.93
N GLN A 827 79.06 13.92 -13.76
CA GLN A 827 78.22 14.69 -12.83
C GLN A 827 76.83 13.96 -12.60
N GLN A 828 76.64 13.72 -11.32
CA GLN A 828 75.40 13.77 -10.50
C GLN A 828 74.17 12.96 -11.00
N GLU A 829 73.95 11.87 -10.25
CA GLU A 829 72.73 11.17 -10.06
C GLU A 829 71.58 12.14 -9.61
N LYS A 830 70.48 12.12 -10.34
CA LYS A 830 69.16 12.37 -9.79
C LYS A 830 68.26 11.18 -10.09
N SER A 831 68.06 10.39 -9.06
CA SER A 831 67.01 9.34 -9.04
C SER A 831 65.63 10.00 -8.89
N ASP A 832 64.87 9.96 -9.96
CA ASP A 832 63.40 10.17 -9.85
C ASP A 832 62.72 8.91 -10.39
N GLY A 833 62.57 7.94 -9.49
CA GLY A 833 61.73 6.78 -9.67
C GLY A 833 60.40 7.00 -8.93
N VAL A 834 59.41 6.21 -9.31
CA VAL A 834 58.03 6.15 -8.84
C VAL A 834 57.82 6.31 -7.33
N ALA A 835 58.89 6.17 -6.52
CA ALA A 835 58.87 6.45 -5.07
C ALA A 835 58.71 7.95 -4.72
N GLY A 836 59.06 8.88 -5.59
CA GLY A 836 58.86 10.34 -5.37
C GLY A 836 57.41 10.76 -5.40
N TRP A 837 56.66 10.20 -6.29
CA TRP A 837 55.26 10.52 -6.46
C TRP A 837 54.39 10.06 -5.27
N ILE A 838 54.74 8.89 -4.68
CA ILE A 838 54.05 8.39 -3.47
C ILE A 838 54.39 9.25 -2.21
N LYS A 839 55.60 9.85 -2.18
CA LYS A 839 56.01 10.67 -1.06
C LYS A 839 55.36 12.05 -1.02
N ASP A 840 55.09 12.62 -2.21
CA ASP A 840 54.41 13.91 -2.36
C ASP A 840 52.87 13.81 -2.14
N MET A 841 52.29 12.61 -2.26
CA MET A 841 50.86 12.38 -2.01
C MET A 841 50.56 12.07 -0.51
N PHE A 842 51.54 11.65 0.28
CA PHE A 842 51.34 11.22 1.69
C PHE A 842 52.24 11.94 2.71
N GLY A 843 52.94 13.01 2.31
CA GLY A 843 53.83 13.73 3.20
C GLY A 843 53.35 15.12 3.56
N SER A 844 53.06 15.26 4.81
CA SER A 844 52.94 16.40 5.68
C SER A 844 51.54 16.87 6.11
N ASN A 845 51.35 16.64 7.34
CA ASN A 845 50.51 17.10 8.45
C ASN A 845 49.21 16.37 8.63
#